data_f510b19b7d0a92fe99dc6b19b8642fe0
#
_entry.id   f510b19b7d0a92fe99dc6b19b8642fe0
#
_cell.length_a   1.000
_cell.length_b   1.000
_cell.length_c   1.000
_cell.angle_alpha   90.00
_cell.angle_beta   90.00
_cell.angle_gamma   90.00
#
_symmetry.space_group_name_H-M   'P 1'
#
loop_
_entity.id
_entity.type
_entity.pdbx_description
1 polymer ?
#
loop_
_entity_poly.entity_id
_entity_poly.type
_entity_poly.pdbx_seq_one_letter_code
_entity_poly.pdbx_strand_id
1 'polypeptide(L)'
;MQAKRSDLLELTPQALMALSNAGFVKRAQKEVAEGKLPELVEHDDGRIDAKFSDGNKVTFPEGKTLRDATCSCPASSMCRHRVMLVLTYQALHVTAASQKAGNAQPQEPASGWSPARFSPQLADIPLSVINRAKKRVQDGVVVQLSKGSGAEATPSARLPMCDVRFFSRSSLAHARCDCIQEAICEHIVMAVWGFEQAEFSQPDFQQLTLQISLPDGEPARPSALFDQPEAVLLQASLDKLLLKLWSDGSSQPDTAIKPLMAEVSRYAQRLQWRWVSESLADIQQAMADQHHRSSRYHPVDFLKRISGLSARLVAARCMDQQAQQQTLPRLPAAEILGLGVKGETQLEHLKLVSLGARYWADEQQEGVSLIYTDPDSQSLMVIERQWPKNSDPQGGATPIGNRRVAGHPVKKLAACQVITHAAKRRANGALDIASGKQYTSVLPLSSRSWELLGEPLRQPNAAALKRYLQQAVPDFVRPKQLIEHLHILPITEVTDWRWDPALQCLQIDMQSGEATDDESEHLVTVSLSYDAAAPQTIEVLARAMLTPETPARLISGSVRIESGKLVIEPLAVASDVQIWSLCADEVEPFPMERQVDLQQCSGVQQSLAETETLLAQWLQQGVRHQGARMVERVETLAEALNSFGLTQLSGWLSELPAHIRSSNHSELVQRLMMIYQTLLLVKNRRS
;
A
#
# COMPACT_ATOMS: atom_id res chain seq x y z
N MET A 1 45.83 12.90 -4.01
CA MET A 1 45.31 13.21 -2.68
C MET A 1 44.39 12.05 -2.28
N GLN A 2 44.49 11.58 -1.05
CA GLN A 2 43.59 10.56 -0.55
C GLN A 2 42.28 11.27 -0.20
N ALA A 3 41.13 10.79 -0.69
CA ALA A 3 39.85 11.45 -0.44
C ALA A 3 39.54 11.41 1.06
N LYS A 4 39.31 12.56 1.69
CA LYS A 4 38.98 12.67 3.12
C LYS A 4 37.48 12.42 3.35
N ARG A 5 36.60 12.70 2.37
CA ARG A 5 35.14 12.61 2.46
C ARG A 5 34.60 11.40 1.68
N SER A 6 34.84 10.20 2.22
CA SER A 6 34.31 8.94 1.65
C SER A 6 32.78 8.93 1.58
N ASP A 7 32.10 9.59 2.51
CA ASP A 7 30.65 9.72 2.57
C ASP A 7 30.06 10.37 1.28
N LEU A 8 30.75 11.33 0.69
CA LEU A 8 30.29 11.99 -0.54
C LEU A 8 30.54 11.13 -1.79
N LEU A 9 31.57 10.29 -1.79
CA LEU A 9 31.86 9.38 -2.90
C LEU A 9 30.85 8.24 -3.02
N GLU A 10 30.18 7.90 -1.92
CA GLU A 10 29.18 6.85 -1.84
C GLU A 10 27.78 7.28 -2.34
N LEU A 11 27.54 8.60 -2.47
CA LEU A 11 26.23 9.11 -2.87
C LEU A 11 25.96 8.88 -4.35
N THR A 12 25.10 7.93 -4.68
CA THR A 12 24.65 7.69 -6.06
C THR A 12 23.79 8.85 -6.59
N PRO A 13 23.61 8.98 -7.91
CA PRO A 13 22.68 9.96 -8.47
C PRO A 13 21.26 9.83 -7.91
N GLN A 14 20.78 8.60 -7.67
CA GLN A 14 19.49 8.33 -7.02
C GLN A 14 19.48 8.85 -5.58
N ALA A 15 20.53 8.60 -4.82
CA ALA A 15 20.68 9.14 -3.46
C ALA A 15 20.63 10.67 -3.46
N LEU A 16 21.35 11.33 -4.38
CA LEU A 16 21.31 12.79 -4.51
C LEU A 16 19.93 13.31 -4.91
N MET A 17 19.20 12.59 -5.78
CA MET A 17 17.80 12.94 -6.10
C MET A 17 16.89 12.84 -4.88
N ALA A 18 17.04 11.81 -4.06
CA ALA A 18 16.28 11.64 -2.83
C ALA A 18 16.66 12.66 -1.73
N LEU A 19 17.94 13.03 -1.63
CA LEU A 19 18.43 14.02 -0.67
C LEU A 19 18.15 15.47 -1.09
N SER A 20 17.92 15.72 -2.39
CA SER A 20 17.72 17.07 -2.90
C SER A 20 16.45 17.19 -3.78
N ASN A 21 16.60 17.11 -5.07
CA ASN A 21 15.53 17.12 -6.08
C ASN A 21 16.09 16.67 -7.42
N ALA A 22 15.33 15.86 -8.16
CA ALA A 22 15.75 15.35 -9.47
C ALA A 22 16.10 16.46 -10.48
N GLY A 23 15.41 17.61 -10.43
CA GLY A 23 15.70 18.76 -11.30
C GLY A 23 17.08 19.38 -11.03
N PHE A 24 17.46 19.49 -9.74
CA PHE A 24 18.80 19.99 -9.37
C PHE A 24 19.90 19.03 -9.78
N VAL A 25 19.68 17.73 -9.60
CA VAL A 25 20.67 16.70 -9.95
C VAL A 25 20.88 16.65 -11.47
N LYS A 26 19.81 16.59 -12.27
CA LYS A 26 19.91 16.58 -13.74
C LYS A 26 20.62 17.83 -14.28
N ARG A 27 20.30 18.99 -13.72
CA ARG A 27 20.96 20.25 -14.11
C ARG A 27 22.43 20.27 -13.71
N ALA A 28 22.74 19.84 -12.48
CA ALA A 28 24.12 19.77 -12.02
C ALA A 28 24.94 18.75 -12.82
N GLN A 29 24.41 17.58 -13.15
CA GLN A 29 25.05 16.58 -14.02
C GLN A 29 25.36 17.15 -15.42
N LYS A 30 24.40 17.90 -16.00
CA LYS A 30 24.62 18.56 -17.29
C LYS A 30 25.74 19.60 -17.22
N GLU A 31 25.76 20.45 -16.20
CA GLU A 31 26.77 21.47 -15.98
C GLU A 31 28.18 20.84 -15.77
N VAL A 32 28.24 19.72 -15.01
CA VAL A 32 29.48 18.94 -14.81
C VAL A 32 29.99 18.35 -16.15
N ALA A 33 29.07 17.76 -16.95
CA ALA A 33 29.39 17.19 -18.25
C ALA A 33 29.87 18.25 -19.26
N GLU A 34 29.39 19.49 -19.14
CA GLU A 34 29.84 20.65 -19.93
C GLU A 34 31.19 21.23 -19.44
N GLY A 35 31.80 20.63 -18.41
CA GLY A 35 33.08 21.09 -17.86
C GLY A 35 32.95 22.33 -16.95
N LYS A 36 31.77 22.75 -16.57
CA LYS A 36 31.51 23.89 -15.66
C LYS A 36 31.72 23.48 -14.20
N LEU A 37 32.94 23.12 -13.83
CA LEU A 37 33.25 22.67 -12.47
C LEU A 37 33.58 23.86 -11.56
N PRO A 38 33.09 23.88 -10.29
CA PRO A 38 33.55 24.84 -9.31
C PRO A 38 34.96 24.52 -8.82
N GLU A 39 35.67 25.55 -8.37
CA GLU A 39 36.95 25.39 -7.65
C GLU A 39 36.64 24.80 -6.26
N LEU A 40 37.22 23.61 -5.94
CA LEU A 40 37.04 22.94 -4.63
C LEU A 40 38.33 23.11 -3.79
N VAL A 41 38.12 23.43 -2.52
CA VAL A 41 39.15 23.44 -1.48
C VAL A 41 38.75 22.53 -0.36
N GLU A 42 39.53 21.46 -0.12
CA GLU A 42 39.34 20.52 0.96
C GLU A 42 40.27 20.89 2.14
N HIS A 43 39.64 21.13 3.31
CA HIS A 43 40.32 21.52 4.54
C HIS A 43 40.71 20.32 5.40
N ASP A 44 41.60 20.52 6.38
CA ASP A 44 42.05 19.44 7.27
C ASP A 44 40.99 18.95 8.22
N ASP A 45 39.99 19.78 8.51
CA ASP A 45 38.80 19.47 9.32
C ASP A 45 37.68 18.75 8.52
N GLY A 46 37.97 18.28 7.31
CA GLY A 46 36.98 17.60 6.43
C GLY A 46 35.96 18.53 5.77
N ARG A 47 36.02 19.82 6.01
CA ARG A 47 35.18 20.83 5.35
C ARG A 47 35.59 21.00 3.91
N ILE A 48 34.62 21.13 3.01
CA ILE A 48 34.82 21.42 1.61
C ILE A 48 34.18 22.76 1.28
N ASP A 49 35.00 23.67 0.71
CA ASP A 49 34.52 24.93 0.16
C ASP A 49 34.53 24.83 -1.39
N ALA A 50 33.44 25.32 -2.01
CA ALA A 50 33.29 25.37 -3.46
C ALA A 50 33.03 26.80 -3.90
N LYS A 51 33.78 27.28 -4.95
CA LYS A 51 33.56 28.57 -5.56
C LYS A 51 33.11 28.38 -7.01
N PHE A 52 31.97 28.92 -7.35
CA PHE A 52 31.32 28.79 -8.64
C PHE A 52 31.62 29.97 -9.55
N SER A 53 31.60 29.75 -10.87
CA SER A 53 31.83 30.79 -11.89
C SER A 53 30.77 31.92 -11.85
N ASP A 54 29.57 31.67 -11.31
CA ASP A 54 28.52 32.67 -11.11
C ASP A 54 28.72 33.53 -9.83
N GLY A 55 29.86 33.37 -9.13
CA GLY A 55 30.22 34.10 -7.92
C GLY A 55 29.70 33.48 -6.63
N ASN A 56 28.83 32.44 -6.69
CA ASN A 56 28.33 31.79 -5.51
C ASN A 56 29.40 30.93 -4.83
N LYS A 57 29.28 30.79 -3.50
CA LYS A 57 30.13 29.96 -2.66
C LYS A 57 29.30 28.99 -1.86
N VAL A 58 29.80 27.74 -1.72
CA VAL A 58 29.22 26.73 -0.87
C VAL A 58 30.25 26.23 0.12
N THR A 59 29.89 26.12 1.39
CA THR A 59 30.69 25.53 2.44
C THR A 59 29.95 24.31 2.99
N PHE A 60 30.61 23.13 2.95
CA PHE A 60 30.04 21.88 3.41
C PHE A 60 30.90 21.26 4.52
N PRO A 61 30.49 21.39 5.81
CA PRO A 61 31.20 20.82 6.93
C PRO A 61 31.13 19.26 6.95
N GLU A 62 32.10 18.62 7.59
CA GLU A 62 32.11 17.19 7.80
C GLU A 62 30.96 16.76 8.77
N GLY A 63 30.42 15.55 8.57
CA GLY A 63 29.38 15.01 9.43
C GLY A 63 28.02 15.73 9.38
N LYS A 64 27.85 16.67 8.46
CA LYS A 64 26.60 17.40 8.25
C LYS A 64 25.84 16.88 7.03
N THR A 65 24.52 17.15 6.99
CA THR A 65 23.68 16.81 5.86
C THR A 65 23.92 17.76 4.67
N LEU A 66 23.53 17.35 3.47
CA LEU A 66 23.61 18.23 2.28
C LEU A 66 22.77 19.52 2.45
N ARG A 67 21.75 19.51 3.31
CA ARG A 67 20.92 20.66 3.65
C ARG A 67 21.65 21.66 4.55
N ASP A 68 22.53 21.17 5.43
CA ASP A 68 23.30 22.01 6.35
C ASP A 68 24.46 22.74 5.66
N ALA A 69 24.84 22.31 4.44
CA ALA A 69 25.81 23.05 3.66
C ALA A 69 25.30 24.49 3.41
N THR A 70 26.10 25.49 3.70
CA THR A 70 25.74 26.89 3.45
C THR A 70 26.00 27.25 1.99
N CYS A 71 25.12 28.05 1.36
CA CYS A 71 25.29 28.56 0.01
C CYS A 71 24.96 30.05 -0.03
N SER A 72 25.75 30.83 -0.72
CA SER A 72 25.52 32.29 -0.87
C SER A 72 24.40 32.63 -1.88
N CYS A 73 23.82 31.66 -2.60
CA CYS A 73 22.74 31.91 -3.54
C CYS A 73 21.41 32.20 -2.79
N PRO A 74 20.43 32.85 -3.44
CA PRO A 74 19.17 33.25 -2.80
C PRO A 74 18.22 32.09 -2.44
N ALA A 75 18.59 30.83 -2.68
CA ALA A 75 17.75 29.68 -2.32
C ALA A 75 17.77 29.47 -0.80
N SER A 76 16.57 29.38 -0.19
CA SER A 76 16.39 29.28 1.26
C SER A 76 16.73 27.89 1.83
N SER A 77 16.65 26.83 1.03
CA SER A 77 16.88 25.47 1.54
C SER A 77 17.88 24.69 0.67
N MET A 78 17.43 24.08 -0.40
CA MET A 78 18.27 23.26 -1.29
C MET A 78 18.50 23.97 -2.62
N CYS A 79 19.69 23.83 -3.21
CA CYS A 79 20.02 24.43 -4.49
C CYS A 79 20.94 23.54 -5.32
N ARG A 80 21.05 23.85 -6.63
CA ARG A 80 21.94 23.13 -7.56
C ARG A 80 23.41 23.20 -7.15
N HIS A 81 23.87 24.29 -6.53
CA HIS A 81 25.28 24.47 -6.14
C HIS A 81 25.74 23.45 -5.10
N ARG A 82 24.88 23.13 -4.12
CA ARG A 82 25.16 22.08 -3.12
C ARG A 82 25.30 20.70 -3.79
N VAL A 83 24.41 20.37 -4.73
CA VAL A 83 24.47 19.10 -5.48
C VAL A 83 25.71 19.08 -6.38
N MET A 84 26.00 20.19 -7.04
CA MET A 84 27.15 20.31 -7.98
C MET A 84 28.50 20.18 -7.26
N LEU A 85 28.60 20.66 -5.99
CA LEU A 85 29.78 20.42 -5.14
C LEU A 85 30.06 18.92 -5.00
N VAL A 86 29.03 18.11 -4.66
CA VAL A 86 29.17 16.66 -4.48
C VAL A 86 29.58 15.99 -5.78
N LEU A 87 28.89 16.29 -6.89
CA LEU A 87 29.19 15.70 -8.21
C LEU A 87 30.59 16.08 -8.70
N THR A 88 31.03 17.30 -8.46
CA THR A 88 32.39 17.75 -8.80
C THR A 88 33.42 17.03 -7.93
N TYR A 89 33.17 16.89 -6.63
CA TYR A 89 34.04 16.13 -5.73
C TYR A 89 34.20 14.68 -6.19
N GLN A 90 33.09 14.03 -6.56
CA GLN A 90 33.14 12.68 -7.15
C GLN A 90 33.95 12.62 -8.45
N ALA A 91 33.70 13.53 -9.38
CA ALA A 91 34.40 13.57 -10.67
C ALA A 91 35.91 13.72 -10.51
N LEU A 92 36.39 14.57 -9.59
CA LEU A 92 37.80 14.79 -9.32
C LEU A 92 38.50 13.57 -8.71
N HIS A 93 37.79 12.84 -7.85
CA HIS A 93 38.36 11.66 -7.14
C HIS A 93 38.27 10.36 -7.95
N VAL A 94 37.25 10.19 -8.81
CA VAL A 94 37.16 9.06 -9.75
C VAL A 94 38.28 9.12 -10.79
N THR A 95 38.56 10.29 -11.35
CA THR A 95 39.69 10.48 -12.30
C THR A 95 41.02 10.17 -11.64
N ALA A 96 41.24 10.52 -10.39
CA ALA A 96 42.44 10.21 -9.62
C ALA A 96 42.60 8.71 -9.30
N ALA A 97 41.51 7.99 -9.06
CA ALA A 97 41.52 6.54 -8.81
C ALA A 97 41.79 5.73 -10.09
N SER A 98 41.20 6.14 -11.23
CA SER A 98 41.40 5.49 -12.53
C SER A 98 42.84 5.62 -13.05
N GLN A 99 43.56 6.66 -12.67
CA GLN A 99 44.98 6.83 -13.02
C GLN A 99 45.95 5.99 -12.18
N LYS A 100 45.48 5.42 -11.02
CA LYS A 100 46.29 4.57 -10.14
C LYS A 100 45.97 3.07 -10.24
N ALA A 101 44.88 2.69 -10.89
CA ALA A 101 44.42 1.29 -10.98
C ALA A 101 44.86 0.65 -12.33
N GLY A 102 46.17 0.53 -12.53
CA GLY A 102 46.71 -0.54 -13.34
C GLY A 102 46.80 -1.81 -12.50
N ASN A 103 45.95 -2.83 -12.77
CA ASN A 103 45.88 -4.14 -12.09
C ASN A 103 45.25 -4.16 -10.69
N ALA A 104 43.95 -3.95 -10.58
CA ALA A 104 43.17 -4.49 -9.51
C ALA A 104 42.02 -5.35 -10.10
N GLN A 105 41.98 -6.64 -9.70
CA GLN A 105 40.86 -7.54 -9.99
C GLN A 105 39.54 -6.92 -9.60
N PRO A 106 38.42 -7.24 -10.30
CA PRO A 106 37.10 -6.80 -9.87
C PRO A 106 36.83 -7.32 -8.46
N GLN A 107 36.67 -6.40 -7.51
CA GLN A 107 36.16 -6.76 -6.20
C GLN A 107 34.78 -7.35 -6.36
N GLU A 108 34.54 -8.50 -5.77
CA GLU A 108 33.23 -9.15 -5.68
C GLU A 108 32.15 -8.13 -5.30
N PRO A 109 30.92 -8.25 -5.84
CA PRO A 109 29.84 -7.37 -5.46
C PRO A 109 29.60 -7.51 -3.95
N ALA A 110 29.86 -6.44 -3.23
CA ALA A 110 29.73 -6.39 -1.79
C ALA A 110 28.31 -6.86 -1.43
N SER A 111 28.22 -8.01 -0.72
CA SER A 111 27.01 -8.43 -0.03
C SER A 111 26.43 -7.24 0.72
N GLY A 112 25.11 -7.04 0.65
CA GLY A 112 24.42 -5.85 1.16
C GLY A 112 24.96 -5.43 2.53
N TRP A 113 25.31 -4.15 2.65
CA TRP A 113 25.79 -3.59 3.89
C TRP A 113 24.64 -3.30 4.86
N SER A 114 24.94 -3.21 6.17
CA SER A 114 23.94 -2.96 7.19
C SER A 114 24.15 -1.65 7.93
N PRO A 115 23.07 -0.89 8.17
CA PRO A 115 23.05 0.29 9.03
C PRO A 115 23.34 0.04 10.51
N ALA A 116 23.40 -1.21 11.00
CA ALA A 116 23.82 -1.56 12.35
C ALA A 116 25.18 -0.95 12.71
N ARG A 117 26.08 -0.78 11.72
CA ARG A 117 27.40 -0.12 11.88
C ARG A 117 27.35 1.31 12.42
N PHE A 118 26.18 1.97 12.35
CA PHE A 118 25.99 3.32 12.88
C PHE A 118 25.64 3.34 14.38
N SER A 119 25.50 2.20 15.04
CA SER A 119 25.22 2.14 16.50
C SER A 119 26.18 3.02 17.34
N PRO A 120 27.51 3.06 17.11
CA PRO A 120 28.40 3.96 17.83
C PRO A 120 28.11 5.46 17.59
N GLN A 121 27.65 5.84 16.39
CA GLN A 121 27.34 7.24 16.06
C GLN A 121 26.04 7.73 16.74
N LEU A 122 25.23 6.82 17.30
CA LEU A 122 24.05 7.20 18.09
C LEU A 122 24.41 7.92 19.39
N ALA A 123 25.63 7.77 19.90
CA ALA A 123 26.12 8.48 21.08
C ALA A 123 26.18 10.01 20.88
N ASP A 124 26.35 10.46 19.65
CA ASP A 124 26.42 11.89 19.32
C ASP A 124 25.03 12.53 19.11
N ILE A 125 23.96 11.72 19.18
CA ILE A 125 22.58 12.18 18.98
C ILE A 125 22.03 12.77 20.28
N PRO A 126 21.29 13.88 20.22
CA PRO A 126 20.68 14.49 21.41
C PRO A 126 19.83 13.50 22.22
N LEU A 127 20.02 13.47 23.54
CA LEU A 127 19.29 12.57 24.46
C LEU A 127 17.77 12.68 24.32
N SER A 128 17.26 13.86 23.95
CA SER A 128 15.82 14.07 23.72
C SER A 128 15.29 13.20 22.57
N VAL A 129 16.09 13.01 21.50
CA VAL A 129 15.74 12.14 20.35
C VAL A 129 15.80 10.68 20.78
N ILE A 130 16.86 10.27 21.47
CA ILE A 130 17.02 8.91 22.01
C ILE A 130 15.85 8.55 22.94
N ASN A 131 15.47 9.46 23.85
CA ASN A 131 14.36 9.21 24.78
C ASN A 131 13.01 9.08 24.05
N ARG A 132 12.78 9.86 22.98
CA ARG A 132 11.59 9.68 22.14
C ARG A 132 11.60 8.31 21.45
N ALA A 133 12.76 7.88 20.91
CA ALA A 133 12.90 6.57 20.31
C ALA A 133 12.63 5.45 21.34
N LYS A 134 13.22 5.52 22.54
CA LYS A 134 12.98 4.56 23.63
C LYS A 134 11.49 4.46 23.99
N LYS A 135 10.80 5.58 24.11
CA LYS A 135 9.36 5.61 24.39
C LYS A 135 8.55 4.92 23.29
N ARG A 136 8.90 5.16 22.00
CA ARG A 136 8.23 4.49 20.87
C ARG A 136 8.45 2.98 20.89
N VAL A 137 9.66 2.54 21.16
CA VAL A 137 9.99 1.11 21.27
C VAL A 137 9.20 0.43 22.39
N GLN A 138 9.04 1.08 23.54
CA GLN A 138 8.20 0.59 24.65
C GLN A 138 6.71 0.43 24.25
N ASP A 139 6.24 1.21 23.28
CA ASP A 139 4.88 1.07 22.72
C ASP A 139 4.75 -0.16 21.77
N GLY A 140 5.83 -0.92 21.52
CA GLY A 140 5.79 -2.16 20.72
C GLY A 140 5.96 -1.96 19.22
N VAL A 141 6.75 -0.97 18.79
CA VAL A 141 6.97 -0.67 17.36
C VAL A 141 7.62 -1.84 16.63
N VAL A 142 7.04 -2.19 15.50
CA VAL A 142 7.58 -3.17 14.55
C VAL A 142 8.23 -2.43 13.38
N VAL A 143 9.33 -2.98 12.86
CA VAL A 143 10.05 -2.47 11.70
C VAL A 143 10.25 -3.57 10.67
N GLN A 144 10.02 -3.23 9.40
CA GLN A 144 10.39 -4.05 8.26
C GLN A 144 11.71 -3.55 7.70
N LEU A 145 12.75 -4.36 7.77
CA LEU A 145 14.11 -4.04 7.34
C LEU A 145 14.40 -4.69 5.99
N SER A 146 15.15 -3.98 5.15
CA SER A 146 15.69 -4.49 3.90
C SER A 146 17.12 -4.03 3.73
N LYS A 147 18.06 -4.95 3.45
CA LYS A 147 19.45 -4.62 3.09
C LYS A 147 19.56 -4.11 1.63
N GLY A 148 18.48 -4.24 0.85
CA GLY A 148 18.50 -3.99 -0.58
C GLY A 148 19.20 -5.11 -1.36
N SER A 149 19.07 -5.11 -2.68
CA SER A 149 19.69 -6.10 -3.58
C SER A 149 20.49 -5.41 -4.67
N GLY A 150 21.67 -5.95 -5.00
CA GLY A 150 22.54 -5.43 -6.05
C GLY A 150 23.60 -4.40 -5.60
N ALA A 151 24.41 -3.94 -6.54
CA ALA A 151 25.58 -3.07 -6.29
C ALA A 151 25.21 -1.67 -5.75
N GLU A 152 24.00 -1.16 -6.07
CA GLU A 152 23.50 0.14 -5.63
C GLU A 152 22.43 0.00 -4.50
N ALA A 153 22.45 -1.12 -3.79
CA ALA A 153 21.48 -1.42 -2.74
C ALA A 153 21.45 -0.33 -1.67
N THR A 154 20.29 0.27 -1.48
CA THR A 154 20.01 1.25 -0.42
C THR A 154 19.27 0.56 0.71
N PRO A 155 19.90 0.29 1.86
CA PRO A 155 19.21 -0.26 3.01
C PRO A 155 18.07 0.65 3.45
N SER A 156 16.95 0.03 3.83
CA SER A 156 15.76 0.75 4.25
C SER A 156 15.09 0.09 5.44
N ALA A 157 14.40 0.91 6.23
CA ALA A 157 13.60 0.48 7.35
C ALA A 157 12.20 1.12 7.23
N ARG A 158 11.19 0.29 7.02
CA ARG A 158 9.79 0.73 7.00
C ARG A 158 9.22 0.60 8.40
N LEU A 159 8.89 1.73 8.99
CA LEU A 159 8.15 1.86 10.23
C LEU A 159 6.66 2.10 9.93
N PRO A 160 5.74 1.91 10.88
CA PRO A 160 4.30 2.05 10.61
C PRO A 160 3.89 3.39 10.00
N MET A 161 4.65 4.47 10.25
CA MET A 161 4.30 5.83 9.87
C MET A 161 5.31 6.51 8.95
N CYS A 162 6.47 5.94 8.73
CA CYS A 162 7.53 6.55 7.93
C CYS A 162 8.54 5.53 7.44
N ASP A 163 9.22 5.91 6.36
CA ASP A 163 10.27 5.13 5.72
C ASP A 163 11.62 5.80 5.95
N VAL A 164 12.61 5.02 6.40
CA VAL A 164 14.00 5.45 6.59
C VAL A 164 14.87 4.79 5.55
N ARG A 165 15.74 5.58 4.89
CA ARG A 165 16.71 5.09 3.91
C ARG A 165 18.11 5.56 4.25
N PHE A 166 19.12 4.70 3.99
CA PHE A 166 20.51 4.95 4.32
C PHE A 166 21.34 5.02 3.05
N PHE A 167 21.80 6.21 2.68
CA PHE A 167 22.46 6.47 1.40
C PHE A 167 23.99 6.45 1.46
N SER A 168 24.60 6.41 2.63
CA SER A 168 26.04 6.31 2.82
C SER A 168 26.38 5.19 3.79
N ARG A 169 27.50 4.51 3.56
CA ARG A 169 28.02 3.46 4.43
C ARG A 169 28.87 4.00 5.57
N SER A 170 29.37 5.23 5.44
CA SER A 170 30.32 5.85 6.36
C SER A 170 29.69 6.93 7.25
N SER A 171 28.59 7.55 6.87
CA SER A 171 27.98 8.64 7.63
C SER A 171 26.47 8.50 7.82
N LEU A 172 26.03 8.54 9.08
CA LEU A 172 24.61 8.58 9.44
C LEU A 172 23.92 9.88 9.02
N ALA A 173 24.68 10.96 8.80
CA ALA A 173 24.15 12.25 8.32
C ALA A 173 23.41 12.16 6.99
N HIS A 174 23.70 11.15 6.17
CA HIS A 174 23.03 10.91 4.89
C HIS A 174 21.87 9.91 5.00
N ALA A 175 21.47 9.49 6.19
CA ALA A 175 20.20 8.78 6.40
C ALA A 175 19.03 9.77 6.27
N ARG A 176 17.94 9.33 5.66
CA ARG A 176 16.74 10.15 5.48
C ARG A 176 15.50 9.41 5.94
N CYS A 177 14.72 10.09 6.76
CA CYS A 177 13.33 9.74 7.08
C CYS A 177 12.39 10.64 6.27
N ASP A 178 11.24 10.14 5.88
CA ASP A 178 10.18 10.94 5.23
C ASP A 178 9.34 11.78 6.21
N CYS A 179 9.64 11.72 7.52
CA CYS A 179 8.99 12.59 8.52
C CYS A 179 9.45 14.06 8.39
N ILE A 180 8.70 14.96 9.03
CA ILE A 180 8.91 16.42 8.96
C ILE A 180 10.24 16.90 9.56
N GLN A 181 10.93 16.10 10.38
CA GLN A 181 12.16 16.50 11.04
C GLN A 181 13.32 16.55 10.03
N GLU A 182 13.95 17.71 9.92
CA GLU A 182 15.07 17.92 8.98
C GLU A 182 16.38 17.29 9.44
N ALA A 183 16.54 17.05 10.73
CA ALA A 183 17.69 16.44 11.36
C ALA A 183 17.46 14.94 11.62
N ILE A 184 18.46 14.26 12.22
CA ILE A 184 18.31 12.87 12.66
C ILE A 184 17.17 12.78 13.66
N CYS A 185 16.11 12.04 13.30
CA CYS A 185 14.91 11.85 14.11
C CYS A 185 14.92 10.53 14.87
N GLU A 186 13.95 10.35 15.78
CA GLU A 186 13.78 9.08 16.51
C GLU A 186 13.58 7.87 15.60
N HIS A 187 13.04 8.04 14.38
CA HIS A 187 12.82 6.95 13.44
C HIS A 187 14.12 6.39 12.87
N ILE A 188 15.12 7.26 12.63
CA ILE A 188 16.46 6.84 12.19
C ILE A 188 17.15 6.05 13.32
N VAL A 189 17.01 6.50 14.57
CA VAL A 189 17.55 5.79 15.74
C VAL A 189 16.92 4.40 15.86
N MET A 190 15.60 4.30 15.79
CA MET A 190 14.88 3.02 15.83
C MET A 190 15.27 2.10 14.67
N ALA A 191 15.48 2.65 13.48
CA ALA A 191 15.92 1.87 12.32
C ALA A 191 17.32 1.26 12.56
N VAL A 192 18.28 2.01 13.11
CA VAL A 192 19.60 1.50 13.45
C VAL A 192 19.52 0.38 14.50
N TRP A 193 18.74 0.57 15.58
CA TRP A 193 18.51 -0.48 16.58
C TRP A 193 17.87 -1.74 15.98
N GLY A 194 16.91 -1.56 15.06
CA GLY A 194 16.29 -2.68 14.36
C GLY A 194 17.30 -3.48 13.53
N PHE A 195 18.19 -2.80 12.78
CA PHE A 195 19.25 -3.47 12.03
C PHE A 195 20.26 -4.18 12.93
N GLU A 196 20.64 -3.59 14.07
CA GLU A 196 21.53 -4.20 15.05
C GLU A 196 20.92 -5.49 15.62
N GLN A 197 19.64 -5.45 16.01
CA GLN A 197 18.91 -6.62 16.50
C GLN A 197 18.75 -7.69 15.42
N ALA A 198 18.48 -7.29 14.18
CA ALA A 198 18.35 -8.20 13.04
C ALA A 198 19.65 -8.93 12.74
N GLU A 199 20.79 -8.24 12.75
CA GLU A 199 22.12 -8.87 12.56
C GLU A 199 22.49 -9.85 13.66
N PHE A 200 22.11 -9.54 14.89
CA PHE A 200 22.34 -10.46 16.01
C PHE A 200 21.50 -11.74 15.87
N SER A 201 20.24 -11.62 15.41
CA SER A 201 19.30 -12.76 15.31
C SER A 201 19.42 -13.55 14.01
N GLN A 202 19.65 -12.89 12.88
CA GLN A 202 19.74 -13.46 11.53
C GLN A 202 20.74 -12.69 10.64
N PRO A 203 22.05 -12.96 10.74
CA PRO A 203 23.08 -12.18 10.04
C PRO A 203 22.88 -12.07 8.52
N ASP A 204 22.37 -13.12 7.90
CA ASP A 204 22.22 -13.24 6.43
C ASP A 204 20.85 -12.78 5.90
N PHE A 205 20.04 -12.08 6.72
CA PHE A 205 18.73 -11.63 6.26
C PHE A 205 18.87 -10.66 5.08
N GLN A 206 17.96 -10.76 4.12
CA GLN A 206 17.77 -9.76 3.06
C GLN A 206 16.59 -8.83 3.39
N GLN A 207 15.51 -9.43 3.89
CA GLN A 207 14.35 -8.73 4.44
C GLN A 207 13.94 -9.42 5.73
N LEU A 208 13.62 -8.63 6.75
CA LEU A 208 13.20 -9.14 8.04
C LEU A 208 12.20 -8.17 8.68
N THR A 209 11.12 -8.70 9.22
CA THR A 209 10.17 -7.94 10.04
C THR A 209 10.34 -8.36 11.50
N LEU A 210 10.61 -7.39 12.36
CA LEU A 210 10.81 -7.66 13.79
C LEU A 210 10.21 -6.54 14.65
N GLN A 211 9.87 -6.88 15.89
CA GLN A 211 9.56 -5.91 16.91
C GLN A 211 10.87 -5.42 17.55
N ILE A 212 11.08 -4.10 17.58
CA ILE A 212 12.30 -3.51 18.11
C ILE A 212 12.33 -3.66 19.63
N SER A 213 13.47 -4.08 20.18
CA SER A 213 13.76 -4.11 21.63
C SER A 213 14.73 -3.00 21.99
N LEU A 214 14.72 -2.57 23.25
CA LEU A 214 15.70 -1.59 23.76
C LEU A 214 17.10 -2.20 23.82
N PRO A 215 18.17 -1.48 23.43
CA PRO A 215 19.54 -2.00 23.45
C PRO A 215 20.02 -2.45 24.81
N ASP A 216 19.62 -1.74 25.89
CA ASP A 216 20.04 -1.99 27.29
C ASP A 216 19.03 -2.86 28.05
N GLY A 217 17.98 -3.37 27.38
CA GLY A 217 16.92 -4.18 27.98
C GLY A 217 17.27 -5.68 27.95
N GLU A 218 16.89 -6.45 28.96
CA GLU A 218 16.69 -7.88 28.76
C GLU A 218 15.82 -8.05 27.53
N PRO A 219 16.10 -9.05 26.62
CA PRO A 219 15.24 -9.31 25.49
C PRO A 219 13.81 -9.39 26.02
N ALA A 220 12.96 -8.46 25.58
CA ALA A 220 11.60 -8.37 26.08
C ALA A 220 11.00 -9.76 25.98
N ARG A 221 10.72 -10.40 27.12
CA ARG A 221 9.97 -11.67 27.11
C ARG A 221 8.73 -11.37 26.28
N PRO A 222 8.45 -12.17 25.24
CA PRO A 222 7.27 -11.94 24.43
C PRO A 222 6.10 -11.88 25.42
N SER A 223 5.52 -10.70 25.58
CA SER A 223 4.35 -10.54 26.44
C SER A 223 3.25 -11.36 25.83
N ALA A 224 2.61 -12.20 26.63
CA ALA A 224 1.44 -12.95 26.22
C ALA A 224 0.29 -11.94 25.93
N LEU A 225 0.24 -11.44 24.70
CA LEU A 225 -0.66 -10.37 24.31
C LEU A 225 -2.15 -10.76 24.52
N PHE A 226 -2.45 -12.05 24.34
CA PHE A 226 -3.81 -12.58 24.46
C PHE A 226 -4.17 -13.02 25.89
N ASP A 227 -3.24 -13.06 26.83
CA ASP A 227 -3.51 -13.39 28.24
C ASP A 227 -3.89 -12.15 29.07
N GLN A 228 -3.81 -10.95 28.48
CA GLN A 228 -4.26 -9.73 29.12
C GLN A 228 -5.78 -9.76 29.35
N PRO A 229 -6.29 -9.29 30.51
CA PRO A 229 -7.72 -9.31 30.81
C PRO A 229 -8.59 -8.65 29.74
N GLU A 230 -8.13 -7.51 29.19
CA GLU A 230 -8.81 -6.79 28.11
C GLU A 230 -8.86 -7.60 26.81
N ALA A 231 -7.85 -8.41 26.50
CA ALA A 231 -7.83 -9.26 25.31
C ALA A 231 -8.83 -10.42 25.42
N VAL A 232 -8.95 -11.00 26.63
CA VAL A 232 -9.97 -12.03 26.92
C VAL A 232 -11.37 -11.44 26.79
N LEU A 233 -11.61 -10.23 27.33
CA LEU A 233 -12.90 -9.53 27.21
C LEU A 233 -13.21 -9.14 25.76
N LEU A 234 -12.21 -8.68 24.99
CA LEU A 234 -12.36 -8.39 23.57
C LEU A 234 -12.84 -9.63 22.82
N GLN A 235 -12.19 -10.77 23.04
CA GLN A 235 -12.55 -12.02 22.35
C GLN A 235 -13.98 -12.43 22.69
N ALA A 236 -14.36 -12.41 23.97
CA ALA A 236 -15.70 -12.78 24.42
C ALA A 236 -16.78 -11.84 23.83
N SER A 237 -16.50 -10.54 23.74
CA SER A 237 -17.43 -9.57 23.15
C SER A 237 -17.49 -9.70 21.62
N LEU A 238 -16.38 -10.02 20.96
CA LEU A 238 -16.35 -10.29 19.53
C LEU A 238 -17.13 -11.56 19.17
N ASP A 239 -16.98 -12.62 19.95
CA ASP A 239 -17.74 -13.87 19.74
C ASP A 239 -19.25 -13.62 19.82
N LYS A 240 -19.70 -12.80 20.78
CA LYS A 240 -21.10 -12.36 20.87
C LYS A 240 -21.53 -11.54 19.66
N LEU A 241 -20.68 -10.62 19.19
CA LEU A 241 -20.94 -9.79 18.02
C LEU A 241 -21.09 -10.64 16.75
N LEU A 242 -20.13 -11.54 16.51
CA LEU A 242 -20.15 -12.44 15.36
C LEU A 242 -21.36 -13.37 15.38
N LEU A 243 -21.66 -13.93 16.56
CA LEU A 243 -22.86 -14.75 16.74
C LEU A 243 -24.13 -13.97 16.40
N LYS A 244 -24.24 -12.72 16.85
CA LYS A 244 -25.41 -11.88 16.58
C LYS A 244 -25.54 -11.56 15.09
N LEU A 245 -24.43 -11.19 14.43
CA LEU A 245 -24.40 -10.89 13.00
C LEU A 245 -24.81 -12.11 12.15
N TRP A 246 -24.26 -13.29 12.44
CA TRP A 246 -24.60 -14.50 11.70
C TRP A 246 -26.01 -15.00 12.00
N SER A 247 -26.48 -14.87 13.25
CA SER A 247 -27.81 -15.35 13.64
C SER A 247 -28.93 -14.49 13.07
N ASP A 248 -28.83 -13.18 13.23
CA ASP A 248 -29.93 -12.25 12.93
C ASP A 248 -29.74 -11.54 11.56
N GLY A 249 -28.52 -11.42 11.11
CA GLY A 249 -28.17 -10.74 9.85
C GLY A 249 -27.87 -9.26 9.99
N SER A 250 -27.06 -8.75 9.06
CA SER A 250 -26.69 -7.32 9.03
C SER A 250 -27.78 -6.39 8.48
N SER A 251 -28.82 -6.95 7.83
CA SER A 251 -29.97 -6.18 7.31
C SER A 251 -30.99 -5.82 8.40
N GLN A 252 -30.87 -6.41 9.59
CA GLN A 252 -31.73 -6.07 10.71
C GLN A 252 -31.34 -4.71 11.33
N PRO A 253 -32.28 -4.06 12.06
CA PRO A 253 -31.93 -2.82 12.75
C PRO A 253 -30.72 -3.00 13.66
N ASP A 254 -29.78 -2.08 13.60
CA ASP A 254 -28.47 -2.16 14.25
C ASP A 254 -28.48 -1.90 15.76
N THR A 255 -29.67 -1.67 16.35
CA THR A 255 -29.85 -1.37 17.79
C THR A 255 -29.23 -2.39 18.73
N ALA A 256 -29.22 -3.67 18.34
CA ALA A 256 -28.60 -4.74 19.12
C ALA A 256 -27.13 -4.97 18.81
N ILE A 257 -26.67 -4.56 17.60
CA ILE A 257 -25.29 -4.75 17.11
C ILE A 257 -24.40 -3.58 17.57
N LYS A 258 -24.91 -2.34 17.52
CA LYS A 258 -24.16 -1.12 17.92
C LYS A 258 -23.51 -1.20 19.31
N PRO A 259 -24.20 -1.64 20.39
CA PRO A 259 -23.57 -1.74 21.70
C PRO A 259 -22.44 -2.78 21.75
N LEU A 260 -22.62 -3.94 21.10
CA LEU A 260 -21.58 -4.97 21.01
C LEU A 260 -20.36 -4.47 20.22
N MET A 261 -20.59 -3.79 19.09
CA MET A 261 -19.54 -3.19 18.29
C MET A 261 -18.76 -2.12 19.09
N ALA A 262 -19.46 -1.27 19.83
CA ALA A 262 -18.86 -0.26 20.69
C ALA A 262 -18.02 -0.89 21.81
N GLU A 263 -18.48 -2.01 22.37
CA GLU A 263 -17.74 -2.73 23.41
C GLU A 263 -16.44 -3.33 22.88
N VAL A 264 -16.48 -4.04 21.74
CA VAL A 264 -15.26 -4.59 21.09
C VAL A 264 -14.31 -3.47 20.71
N SER A 265 -14.82 -2.37 20.14
CA SER A 265 -14.00 -1.21 19.76
C SER A 265 -13.29 -0.58 20.97
N ARG A 266 -13.98 -0.49 22.11
CA ARG A 266 -13.39 0.04 23.36
C ARG A 266 -12.24 -0.82 23.85
N TYR A 267 -12.37 -2.16 23.83
CA TYR A 267 -11.28 -3.05 24.21
C TYR A 267 -10.12 -3.00 23.24
N ALA A 268 -10.37 -2.97 21.93
CA ALA A 268 -9.34 -2.84 20.91
C ALA A 268 -8.53 -1.53 21.06
N GLN A 269 -9.21 -0.41 21.41
CA GLN A 269 -8.57 0.87 21.69
C GLN A 269 -7.72 0.83 22.97
N ARG A 270 -8.20 0.21 24.05
CA ARG A 270 -7.43 0.06 25.29
C ARG A 270 -6.18 -0.77 25.11
N LEU A 271 -6.26 -1.86 24.31
CA LEU A 271 -5.15 -2.72 23.94
C LEU A 271 -4.21 -2.05 22.92
N GLN A 272 -4.60 -0.91 22.36
CA GLN A 272 -3.89 -0.25 21.26
C GLN A 272 -3.70 -1.14 20.03
N TRP A 273 -4.61 -2.08 19.78
CA TRP A 273 -4.63 -2.93 18.61
C TRP A 273 -5.25 -2.18 17.42
N ARG A 274 -4.38 -1.40 16.78
CA ARG A 274 -4.80 -0.45 15.74
C ARG A 274 -5.52 -1.12 14.58
N TRP A 275 -4.97 -2.21 14.07
CA TRP A 275 -5.57 -2.87 12.90
C TRP A 275 -6.89 -3.58 13.22
N VAL A 276 -7.09 -3.98 14.47
CA VAL A 276 -8.39 -4.48 14.95
C VAL A 276 -9.40 -3.34 14.99
N SER A 277 -9.01 -2.18 15.54
CA SER A 277 -9.86 -0.98 15.60
C SER A 277 -10.25 -0.48 14.20
N GLU A 278 -9.31 -0.45 13.25
CA GLU A 278 -9.56 -0.10 11.83
C GLU A 278 -10.50 -1.11 11.16
N SER A 279 -10.31 -2.42 11.42
CA SER A 279 -11.19 -3.46 10.87
C SER A 279 -12.63 -3.32 11.38
N LEU A 280 -12.80 -2.97 12.66
CA LEU A 280 -14.12 -2.71 13.24
C LEU A 280 -14.76 -1.45 12.63
N ALA A 281 -13.98 -0.40 12.39
CA ALA A 281 -14.47 0.81 11.73
C ALA A 281 -14.92 0.52 10.29
N ASP A 282 -14.17 -0.30 9.53
CA ASP A 282 -14.57 -0.72 8.17
C ASP A 282 -15.85 -1.55 8.16
N ILE A 283 -16.05 -2.40 9.17
CA ILE A 283 -17.29 -3.18 9.32
C ILE A 283 -18.46 -2.26 9.65
N GLN A 284 -18.27 -1.29 10.55
CA GLN A 284 -19.28 -0.29 10.89
C GLN A 284 -19.67 0.55 9.67
N GLN A 285 -18.67 0.98 8.88
CA GLN A 285 -18.92 1.73 7.65
C GLN A 285 -19.67 0.89 6.63
N ALA A 286 -19.31 -0.38 6.43
CA ALA A 286 -20.00 -1.25 5.50
C ALA A 286 -21.47 -1.51 5.92
N MET A 287 -21.77 -1.61 7.22
CA MET A 287 -23.13 -1.69 7.72
C MET A 287 -23.92 -0.39 7.46
N ALA A 288 -23.29 0.76 7.65
CA ALA A 288 -23.89 2.04 7.32
C ALA A 288 -24.16 2.17 5.82
N ASP A 289 -23.18 1.78 4.99
CA ASP A 289 -23.30 1.76 3.53
C ASP A 289 -24.45 0.85 3.07
N GLN A 290 -24.64 -0.31 3.72
CA GLN A 290 -25.79 -1.20 3.47
C GLN A 290 -27.12 -0.51 3.78
N HIS A 291 -27.25 0.10 4.95
CA HIS A 291 -28.48 0.75 5.39
C HIS A 291 -28.84 1.99 4.54
N HIS A 292 -27.83 2.73 4.06
CA HIS A 292 -28.02 3.91 3.21
C HIS A 292 -28.01 3.58 1.72
N ARG A 293 -27.99 2.30 1.33
CA ARG A 293 -27.91 1.84 -0.07
C ARG A 293 -26.79 2.47 -0.86
N SER A 294 -25.62 2.55 -0.23
CA SER A 294 -24.43 3.11 -0.86
C SER A 294 -23.91 2.22 -2.01
N SER A 295 -23.44 2.85 -3.09
CA SER A 295 -22.80 2.15 -4.21
C SER A 295 -21.50 1.43 -3.80
N ARG A 296 -20.94 1.75 -2.63
CA ARG A 296 -19.76 1.05 -2.07
C ARG A 296 -20.08 -0.29 -1.42
N TYR A 297 -21.34 -0.57 -1.10
CA TYR A 297 -21.69 -1.80 -0.40
C TYR A 297 -21.77 -2.99 -1.34
N HIS A 298 -20.99 -4.02 -1.02
CA HIS A 298 -21.09 -5.31 -1.68
C HIS A 298 -21.17 -6.44 -0.62
N PRO A 299 -22.13 -7.37 -0.69
CA PRO A 299 -22.31 -8.41 0.34
C PRO A 299 -21.08 -9.31 0.55
N VAL A 300 -20.38 -9.66 -0.53
CA VAL A 300 -19.17 -10.50 -0.48
C VAL A 300 -18.02 -9.74 0.20
N ASP A 301 -17.86 -8.44 -0.07
CA ASP A 301 -16.83 -7.62 0.59
C ASP A 301 -17.12 -7.46 2.08
N PHE A 302 -18.39 -7.37 2.47
CA PHE A 302 -18.77 -7.37 3.87
C PHE A 302 -18.41 -8.70 4.56
N LEU A 303 -18.69 -9.83 3.92
CA LEU A 303 -18.26 -11.15 4.39
C LEU A 303 -16.72 -11.24 4.51
N LYS A 304 -16.00 -10.73 3.53
CA LYS A 304 -14.52 -10.67 3.54
C LYS A 304 -14.00 -9.86 4.74
N ARG A 305 -14.61 -8.71 5.07
CA ARG A 305 -14.22 -7.87 6.21
C ARG A 305 -14.44 -8.56 7.54
N ILE A 306 -15.62 -9.17 7.74
CA ILE A 306 -15.95 -9.92 8.96
C ILE A 306 -14.99 -11.09 9.16
N SER A 307 -14.80 -11.89 8.11
CA SER A 307 -13.92 -13.05 8.14
C SER A 307 -12.44 -12.65 8.31
N GLY A 308 -12.02 -11.56 7.68
CA GLY A 308 -10.67 -11.02 7.80
C GLY A 308 -10.33 -10.57 9.22
N LEU A 309 -11.26 -9.95 9.95
CA LEU A 309 -11.07 -9.60 11.37
C LEU A 309 -10.85 -10.84 12.22
N SER A 310 -11.69 -11.87 12.05
CA SER A 310 -11.55 -13.13 12.78
C SER A 310 -10.21 -13.82 12.47
N ALA A 311 -9.85 -13.93 11.18
CA ALA A 311 -8.61 -14.54 10.74
C ALA A 311 -7.36 -13.78 11.28
N ARG A 312 -7.42 -12.43 11.34
CA ARG A 312 -6.37 -11.58 11.91
C ARG A 312 -6.09 -11.93 13.37
N LEU A 313 -7.12 -12.06 14.19
CA LEU A 313 -6.97 -12.37 15.61
C LEU A 313 -6.47 -13.82 15.83
N VAL A 314 -6.94 -14.77 15.04
CA VAL A 314 -6.44 -16.16 15.08
C VAL A 314 -4.96 -16.21 14.70
N ALA A 315 -4.57 -15.56 13.60
CA ALA A 315 -3.18 -15.51 13.16
C ALA A 315 -2.28 -14.84 14.20
N ALA A 316 -2.69 -13.69 14.74
CA ALA A 316 -1.94 -12.99 15.77
C ALA A 316 -1.75 -13.86 17.04
N ARG A 317 -2.78 -14.57 17.46
CA ARG A 317 -2.70 -15.51 18.61
C ARG A 317 -1.72 -16.65 18.33
N CYS A 318 -1.75 -17.24 17.16
CA CYS A 318 -0.80 -18.28 16.78
C CYS A 318 0.65 -17.77 16.79
N MET A 319 0.89 -16.54 16.28
CA MET A 319 2.23 -15.94 16.27
C MET A 319 2.71 -15.57 17.68
N ASP A 320 1.80 -15.07 18.55
CA ASP A 320 2.10 -14.79 19.97
C ASP A 320 2.49 -16.07 20.72
N GLN A 321 1.76 -17.16 20.52
CA GLN A 321 2.10 -18.46 21.12
C GLN A 321 3.43 -19.02 20.61
N GLN A 322 3.74 -18.89 19.32
CA GLN A 322 5.04 -19.31 18.77
C GLN A 322 6.20 -18.50 19.39
N ALA A 323 6.03 -17.19 19.53
CA ALA A 323 7.02 -16.33 20.17
C ALA A 323 7.28 -16.72 21.64
N GLN A 324 6.23 -17.09 22.38
CA GLN A 324 6.36 -17.59 23.76
C GLN A 324 7.14 -18.91 23.85
N GLN A 325 7.06 -19.74 22.81
CA GLN A 325 7.80 -21.00 22.68
C GLN A 325 9.24 -20.80 22.16
N GLN A 326 9.74 -19.57 22.14
CA GLN A 326 11.07 -19.19 21.61
C GLN A 326 11.30 -19.54 20.13
N THR A 327 10.24 -19.77 19.39
CA THR A 327 10.29 -19.93 17.93
C THR A 327 10.13 -18.55 17.30
N LEU A 328 11.09 -18.08 16.49
CA LEU A 328 10.98 -16.81 15.77
C LEU A 328 9.80 -16.88 14.77
N PRO A 329 8.71 -16.17 15.01
CA PRO A 329 7.59 -16.15 14.08
C PRO A 329 7.98 -15.38 12.80
N ARG A 330 7.43 -15.76 11.65
CA ARG A 330 7.64 -15.04 10.37
C ARG A 330 7.19 -13.59 10.44
N LEU A 331 6.13 -13.32 11.21
CA LEU A 331 5.61 -11.99 11.49
C LEU A 331 5.31 -11.88 12.98
N PRO A 332 5.75 -10.81 13.66
CA PRO A 332 5.38 -10.57 15.05
C PRO A 332 3.87 -10.37 15.20
N ALA A 333 3.27 -10.90 16.26
CA ALA A 333 1.85 -10.64 16.58
C ALA A 333 1.54 -9.14 16.69
N ALA A 334 2.52 -8.35 17.17
CA ALA A 334 2.45 -6.90 17.25
C ALA A 334 2.18 -6.23 15.89
N GLU A 335 2.80 -6.74 14.79
CA GLU A 335 2.56 -6.26 13.42
C GLU A 335 1.13 -6.55 12.98
N ILE A 336 0.67 -7.79 13.20
CA ILE A 336 -0.68 -8.24 12.82
C ILE A 336 -1.77 -7.45 13.55
N LEU A 337 -1.53 -7.08 14.81
CA LEU A 337 -2.46 -6.31 15.64
C LEU A 337 -2.33 -4.80 15.46
N GLY A 338 -1.19 -4.31 14.95
CA GLY A 338 -0.89 -2.89 14.79
C GLY A 338 -0.49 -2.20 16.10
N LEU A 339 0.29 -2.89 16.94
CA LEU A 339 0.88 -2.29 18.14
C LEU A 339 1.93 -1.24 17.74
N GLY A 340 2.03 -0.18 18.52
CA GLY A 340 2.97 0.92 18.25
C GLY A 340 2.55 1.85 17.09
N VAL A 341 1.44 1.54 16.40
CA VAL A 341 0.90 2.36 15.31
C VAL A 341 0.06 3.49 15.91
N LYS A 342 0.63 4.70 15.99
CA LYS A 342 -0.04 5.85 16.60
C LYS A 342 -0.15 7.03 15.65
N GLY A 343 -1.32 7.66 15.66
CA GLY A 343 -1.56 9.00 15.20
C GLY A 343 -1.41 9.23 13.70
N GLU A 344 -0.96 10.45 13.39
CA GLU A 344 -0.73 10.98 12.05
C GLU A 344 0.72 11.42 11.95
N THR A 345 1.34 11.24 10.78
CA THR A 345 2.65 11.81 10.46
C THR A 345 2.47 13.01 9.56
N GLN A 346 3.05 14.14 9.96
CA GLN A 346 3.12 15.33 9.11
C GLN A 346 4.23 15.13 8.07
N LEU A 347 3.91 15.44 6.82
CA LEU A 347 4.80 15.30 5.67
C LEU A 347 4.97 16.67 5.02
N GLU A 348 6.21 17.00 4.66
CA GLU A 348 6.58 18.18 3.88
C GLU A 348 7.13 17.78 2.52
N HIS A 349 6.93 18.64 1.52
CA HIS A 349 7.45 18.46 0.16
C HIS A 349 7.06 17.10 -0.47
N LEU A 350 5.82 16.68 -0.23
CA LEU A 350 5.30 15.44 -0.80
C LEU A 350 4.96 15.63 -2.27
N LYS A 351 5.54 14.78 -3.12
CA LYS A 351 5.20 14.68 -4.54
C LYS A 351 4.34 13.43 -4.74
N LEU A 352 3.18 13.60 -5.33
CA LEU A 352 2.21 12.53 -5.56
C LEU A 352 1.93 12.38 -7.05
N VAL A 353 1.80 11.15 -7.49
CA VAL A 353 1.38 10.77 -8.85
C VAL A 353 0.02 10.11 -8.75
N SER A 354 -0.98 10.64 -9.46
CA SER A 354 -2.32 10.05 -9.47
C SER A 354 -2.32 8.69 -10.17
N LEU A 355 -3.04 7.75 -9.59
CA LEU A 355 -3.32 6.42 -10.13
C LEU A 355 -4.78 6.28 -10.56
N GLY A 356 -5.57 7.34 -10.41
CA GLY A 356 -6.99 7.40 -10.72
C GLY A 356 -7.84 7.82 -9.54
N ALA A 357 -9.15 7.70 -9.69
CA ALA A 357 -10.11 8.03 -8.65
C ALA A 357 -11.31 7.09 -8.73
N ARG A 358 -12.08 7.05 -7.64
CA ARG A 358 -13.35 6.33 -7.56
C ARG A 358 -14.40 7.25 -6.95
N TYR A 359 -15.55 7.39 -7.61
CA TYR A 359 -16.72 8.08 -7.08
C TYR A 359 -17.62 7.10 -6.36
N TRP A 360 -18.40 7.62 -5.44
CA TRP A 360 -19.44 6.85 -4.75
C TRP A 360 -20.59 7.77 -4.33
N ALA A 361 -21.77 7.19 -4.19
CA ALA A 361 -22.94 7.89 -3.70
C ALA A 361 -23.83 6.95 -2.88
N ASP A 362 -24.55 7.53 -1.93
CA ASP A 362 -25.65 6.89 -1.19
C ASP A 362 -26.90 7.78 -1.21
N GLU A 363 -27.87 7.51 -0.36
CA GLU A 363 -29.10 8.29 -0.29
C GLU A 363 -28.88 9.72 0.21
N GLN A 364 -27.88 9.95 1.04
CA GLN A 364 -27.64 11.22 1.76
C GLN A 364 -26.36 11.95 1.34
N GLN A 365 -25.36 11.19 0.87
CA GLN A 365 -24.01 11.69 0.62
C GLN A 365 -23.49 11.18 -0.72
N GLU A 366 -22.50 11.90 -1.21
CA GLU A 366 -21.68 11.51 -2.34
C GLU A 366 -20.22 11.86 -2.06
N GLY A 367 -19.29 11.14 -2.66
CA GLY A 367 -17.89 11.34 -2.36
C GLY A 367 -16.93 10.82 -3.40
N VAL A 368 -15.64 11.04 -3.12
CA VAL A 368 -14.53 10.61 -3.95
C VAL A 368 -13.40 10.06 -3.11
N SER A 369 -12.79 9.00 -3.62
CA SER A 369 -11.48 8.51 -3.20
C SER A 369 -10.48 8.82 -4.33
N LEU A 370 -9.56 9.76 -4.09
CA LEU A 370 -8.46 10.11 -5.00
C LEU A 370 -7.23 9.29 -4.61
N ILE A 371 -6.70 8.53 -5.54
CA ILE A 371 -5.67 7.53 -5.26
C ILE A 371 -4.35 8.00 -5.85
N TYR A 372 -3.33 8.02 -5.01
CA TYR A 372 -1.99 8.50 -5.36
C TYR A 372 -0.91 7.54 -4.89
N THR A 373 0.26 7.69 -5.48
CA THR A 373 1.50 7.13 -4.97
C THR A 373 2.56 8.21 -4.82
N ASP A 374 3.42 8.05 -3.81
CA ASP A 374 4.69 8.76 -3.75
C ASP A 374 5.69 8.00 -4.62
N PRO A 375 6.25 8.60 -5.69
CA PRO A 375 7.17 7.91 -6.59
C PRO A 375 8.47 7.47 -5.92
N ASP A 376 8.86 8.08 -4.81
CA ASP A 376 10.11 7.73 -4.11
C ASP A 376 9.95 6.52 -3.19
N SER A 377 8.87 6.46 -2.40
CA SER A 377 8.57 5.34 -1.48
C SER A 377 7.63 4.30 -2.08
N GLN A 378 6.95 4.63 -3.17
CA GLN A 378 5.89 3.84 -3.82
C GLN A 378 4.73 3.49 -2.87
N SER A 379 4.60 4.24 -1.80
CA SER A 379 3.50 4.09 -0.85
C SER A 379 2.20 4.59 -1.46
N LEU A 380 1.15 3.78 -1.34
CA LEU A 380 -0.20 4.18 -1.75
C LEU A 380 -0.81 5.13 -0.73
N MET A 381 -1.45 6.18 -1.22
CA MET A 381 -2.11 7.19 -0.41
C MET A 381 -3.47 7.54 -1.00
N VAL A 382 -4.45 7.75 -0.13
CA VAL A 382 -5.83 8.03 -0.54
C VAL A 382 -6.31 9.30 0.13
N ILE A 383 -6.82 10.23 -0.67
CA ILE A 383 -7.54 11.41 -0.19
C ILE A 383 -9.03 11.13 -0.36
N GLU A 384 -9.73 10.99 0.75
CA GLU A 384 -11.18 10.82 0.76
C GLU A 384 -11.87 12.12 1.09
N ARG A 385 -12.91 12.46 0.33
CA ARG A 385 -13.80 13.59 0.60
C ARG A 385 -15.23 13.21 0.30
N GLN A 386 -16.12 13.73 1.13
CA GLN A 386 -17.55 13.50 0.99
C GLN A 386 -18.32 14.82 1.17
N TRP A 387 -19.47 14.87 0.56
CA TRP A 387 -20.37 16.02 0.60
C TRP A 387 -21.81 15.54 0.77
N PRO A 388 -22.68 16.34 1.41
CA PRO A 388 -24.12 16.08 1.39
C PRO A 388 -24.64 16.07 -0.06
N LYS A 389 -25.52 15.13 -0.37
CA LYS A 389 -26.21 15.09 -1.64
C LYS A 389 -27.28 16.19 -1.63
N ASN A 390 -27.21 17.14 -2.55
CA ASN A 390 -28.16 18.22 -2.61
C ASN A 390 -29.55 17.68 -2.98
N SER A 391 -30.49 17.81 -2.06
CA SER A 391 -31.90 17.42 -2.26
C SER A 391 -32.75 18.52 -2.89
N ASP A 392 -32.13 19.65 -3.28
CA ASP A 392 -32.87 20.77 -3.85
C ASP A 392 -33.20 20.52 -5.34
N PRO A 393 -34.47 20.30 -5.71
CA PRO A 393 -34.86 20.03 -7.07
C PRO A 393 -34.66 21.21 -8.04
N GLN A 394 -34.42 22.42 -7.52
CA GLN A 394 -34.27 23.65 -8.32
C GLN A 394 -32.81 24.13 -8.40
N GLY A 395 -31.95 23.69 -7.50
CA GLY A 395 -30.51 23.95 -7.54
C GLY A 395 -29.82 22.80 -8.24
N GLY A 396 -29.39 22.96 -9.49
CA GLY A 396 -28.68 21.96 -10.25
C GLY A 396 -27.53 21.34 -9.43
N ALA A 397 -27.56 20.01 -9.22
CA ALA A 397 -26.54 19.31 -8.47
C ALA A 397 -25.16 19.55 -9.11
N THR A 398 -24.19 20.01 -8.33
CA THR A 398 -22.80 20.15 -8.81
C THR A 398 -22.23 18.75 -8.98
N PRO A 399 -21.85 18.31 -10.20
CA PRO A 399 -21.24 16.99 -10.40
C PRO A 399 -20.00 16.82 -9.50
N ILE A 400 -19.75 15.60 -9.00
CA ILE A 400 -18.62 15.28 -8.13
C ILE A 400 -17.30 15.78 -8.72
N GLY A 401 -17.08 15.61 -10.02
CA GLY A 401 -15.89 16.07 -10.74
C GLY A 401 -15.61 17.57 -10.65
N ASN A 402 -16.64 18.40 -10.48
CA ASN A 402 -16.53 19.85 -10.36
C ASN A 402 -16.39 20.35 -8.90
N ARG A 403 -16.65 19.47 -7.90
CA ARG A 403 -16.42 19.80 -6.49
C ARG A 403 -14.93 20.03 -6.23
N ARG A 404 -14.60 20.74 -5.16
CA ARG A 404 -13.21 21.14 -4.90
C ARG A 404 -12.63 20.43 -3.69
N VAL A 405 -11.38 19.94 -3.87
CA VAL A 405 -10.52 19.43 -2.82
C VAL A 405 -9.22 20.24 -2.86
N ALA A 406 -8.78 20.76 -1.72
CA ALA A 406 -7.61 21.64 -1.59
C ALA A 406 -7.59 22.83 -2.61
N GLY A 407 -8.76 23.33 -2.99
CA GLY A 407 -8.90 24.45 -3.93
C GLY A 407 -8.91 24.05 -5.42
N HIS A 408 -8.75 22.78 -5.77
CA HIS A 408 -8.74 22.27 -7.14
C HIS A 408 -9.97 21.40 -7.44
N PRO A 409 -10.51 21.39 -8.68
CA PRO A 409 -11.59 20.49 -9.06
C PRO A 409 -11.17 19.02 -8.95
N VAL A 410 -12.08 18.17 -8.50
CA VAL A 410 -11.85 16.72 -8.36
C VAL A 410 -11.40 16.10 -9.68
N LYS A 411 -12.04 16.42 -10.81
CA LYS A 411 -11.66 15.91 -12.14
C LYS A 411 -10.20 16.23 -12.51
N LYS A 412 -9.67 17.38 -12.06
CA LYS A 412 -8.27 17.72 -12.29
C LYS A 412 -7.34 16.93 -11.38
N LEU A 413 -7.77 16.65 -10.14
CA LEU A 413 -6.98 15.87 -9.17
C LEU A 413 -6.94 14.39 -9.52
N ALA A 414 -7.95 13.87 -10.19
CA ALA A 414 -8.05 12.47 -10.59
C ALA A 414 -6.99 12.02 -11.62
N ALA A 415 -6.41 12.97 -12.38
CA ALA A 415 -5.38 12.68 -13.40
C ALA A 415 -4.27 13.75 -13.39
N CYS A 416 -3.53 13.86 -12.29
CA CYS A 416 -2.49 14.90 -12.14
C CYS A 416 -1.30 14.42 -11.29
N GLN A 417 -0.25 15.25 -11.26
CA GLN A 417 0.76 15.22 -10.21
C GLN A 417 0.43 16.31 -9.19
N VAL A 418 0.52 15.98 -7.92
CA VAL A 418 0.34 16.93 -6.81
C VAL A 418 1.67 17.14 -6.11
N ILE A 419 2.02 18.40 -5.85
CA ILE A 419 3.13 18.77 -4.98
C ILE A 419 2.51 19.53 -3.83
N THR A 420 2.67 19.03 -2.61
CA THR A 420 2.15 19.68 -1.41
C THR A 420 3.24 19.89 -0.36
N HIS A 421 3.18 21.03 0.34
CA HIS A 421 4.12 21.38 1.40
C HIS A 421 3.52 21.15 2.79
N ALA A 422 2.28 20.70 2.88
CA ALA A 422 1.61 20.41 4.13
C ALA A 422 0.59 19.28 3.94
N ALA A 423 0.97 18.10 4.40
CA ALA A 423 0.12 16.92 4.38
C ALA A 423 0.20 16.15 5.69
N LYS A 424 -0.82 15.36 5.99
CA LYS A 424 -0.86 14.42 7.11
C LYS A 424 -1.21 13.05 6.58
N ARG A 425 -0.35 12.07 6.86
CA ARG A 425 -0.55 10.67 6.49
C ARG A 425 -0.91 9.86 7.72
N ARG A 426 -1.90 8.98 7.60
CA ARG A 426 -2.20 7.92 8.56
C ARG A 426 -1.57 6.61 8.13
N ALA A 427 -1.42 5.69 9.08
CA ALA A 427 -0.77 4.40 8.82
C ALA A 427 -1.50 3.52 7.80
N ASN A 428 -2.81 3.68 7.64
CA ASN A 428 -3.62 2.99 6.64
C ASN A 428 -3.58 3.61 5.23
N GLY A 429 -2.69 4.61 5.01
CA GLY A 429 -2.56 5.30 3.73
C GLY A 429 -3.53 6.46 3.53
N ALA A 430 -4.43 6.78 4.49
CA ALA A 430 -5.24 7.98 4.41
C ALA A 430 -4.36 9.23 4.41
N LEU A 431 -4.65 10.16 3.50
CA LEU A 431 -3.90 11.40 3.33
C LEU A 431 -4.83 12.61 3.42
N ASP A 432 -4.49 13.53 4.30
CA ASP A 432 -5.07 14.86 4.35
C ASP A 432 -4.07 15.89 3.84
N ILE A 433 -4.47 16.68 2.83
CA ILE A 433 -3.67 17.77 2.28
C ILE A 433 -4.26 19.12 2.69
N ALA A 434 -3.39 20.10 2.96
CA ALA A 434 -3.82 21.41 3.36
C ALA A 434 -4.60 22.13 2.26
N SER A 435 -5.65 22.84 2.65
CA SER A 435 -6.46 23.66 1.76
C SER A 435 -5.71 24.93 1.36
N GLY A 436 -5.80 25.29 0.07
CA GLY A 436 -5.24 26.52 -0.49
C GLY A 436 -4.15 26.27 -1.54
N LYS A 437 -4.23 27.05 -2.62
CA LYS A 437 -3.28 26.94 -3.76
C LYS A 437 -1.82 27.25 -3.38
N GLN A 438 -1.59 27.94 -2.29
CA GLN A 438 -0.25 28.26 -1.79
C GLN A 438 0.46 27.03 -1.21
N TYR A 439 -0.29 26.02 -0.76
CA TYR A 439 0.27 24.80 -0.17
C TYR A 439 0.30 23.62 -1.15
N THR A 440 -0.56 23.66 -2.16
CA THR A 440 -0.73 22.53 -3.08
C THR A 440 -0.72 23.02 -4.53
N SER A 441 0.23 22.52 -5.30
CA SER A 441 0.38 22.74 -6.74
C SER A 441 -0.03 21.48 -7.51
N VAL A 442 -0.69 21.67 -8.64
CA VAL A 442 -1.16 20.60 -9.51
C VAL A 442 -0.53 20.72 -10.88
N LEU A 443 0.20 19.69 -11.30
CA LEU A 443 0.90 19.60 -12.58
C LEU A 443 0.23 18.56 -13.49
N PRO A 444 0.32 18.69 -14.82
CA PRO A 444 -0.15 17.67 -15.74
C PRO A 444 0.50 16.31 -15.48
N LEU A 445 -0.24 15.24 -15.69
CA LEU A 445 0.23 13.87 -15.63
C LEU A 445 0.42 13.32 -17.05
N SER A 446 1.49 12.56 -17.26
CA SER A 446 1.76 11.84 -18.51
C SER A 446 2.04 10.36 -18.23
N SER A 447 1.88 9.50 -19.23
CA SER A 447 2.23 8.07 -19.17
C SER A 447 3.64 7.84 -18.65
N ARG A 448 4.58 8.69 -19.03
CA ARG A 448 5.97 8.63 -18.56
C ARG A 448 6.12 8.73 -17.04
N SER A 449 5.16 9.39 -16.35
CA SER A 449 5.17 9.45 -14.88
C SER A 449 4.89 8.09 -14.26
N TRP A 450 4.07 7.25 -14.92
CA TRP A 450 3.81 5.87 -14.49
C TRP A 450 4.94 4.92 -14.89
N GLU A 451 5.59 5.15 -16.02
CA GLU A 451 6.75 4.35 -16.47
C GLU A 451 7.94 4.44 -15.52
N LEU A 452 8.07 5.54 -14.78
CA LEU A 452 9.11 5.76 -13.79
C LEU A 452 8.84 5.09 -12.44
N LEU A 453 7.63 4.57 -12.22
CA LEU A 453 7.29 3.82 -11.01
C LEU A 453 7.88 2.41 -11.09
N GLY A 454 8.25 1.83 -9.95
CA GLY A 454 8.85 0.52 -9.86
C GLY A 454 7.96 -0.52 -9.19
N GLU A 455 8.53 -1.70 -8.99
CA GLU A 455 7.89 -2.78 -8.23
C GLU A 455 7.79 -2.42 -6.74
N PRO A 456 6.75 -2.89 -6.03
CA PRO A 456 5.70 -3.80 -6.50
C PRO A 456 4.51 -3.11 -7.18
N LEU A 457 4.47 -1.77 -7.24
CA LEU A 457 3.32 -1.03 -7.76
C LEU A 457 3.17 -1.19 -9.27
N ARG A 458 4.23 -0.94 -10.04
CA ARG A 458 4.26 -1.21 -11.47
C ARG A 458 4.93 -2.56 -11.71
N GLN A 459 4.20 -3.48 -12.31
CA GLN A 459 4.72 -4.79 -12.66
C GLN A 459 5.12 -4.86 -14.14
N PRO A 460 6.17 -5.59 -14.49
CA PRO A 460 6.65 -5.67 -15.87
C PRO A 460 5.65 -6.40 -16.79
N ASN A 461 4.89 -7.35 -16.26
CA ASN A 461 3.90 -8.13 -17.00
C ASN A 461 2.94 -8.87 -16.06
N ALA A 462 1.92 -9.51 -16.64
CA ALA A 462 0.92 -10.27 -15.91
C ALA A 462 1.50 -11.46 -15.13
N ALA A 463 2.44 -12.20 -15.70
CA ALA A 463 3.05 -13.36 -15.05
C ALA A 463 3.84 -12.95 -13.78
N ALA A 464 4.56 -11.82 -13.83
CA ALA A 464 5.25 -11.28 -12.66
C ALA A 464 4.27 -10.86 -11.56
N LEU A 465 3.17 -10.19 -11.94
CA LEU A 465 2.13 -9.81 -10.99
C LEU A 465 1.45 -11.04 -10.36
N LYS A 466 1.12 -12.05 -11.15
CA LYS A 466 0.50 -13.28 -10.65
C LYS A 466 1.40 -13.95 -9.61
N ARG A 467 2.71 -14.09 -9.90
CA ARG A 467 3.70 -14.62 -8.94
C ARG A 467 3.79 -13.77 -7.68
N TYR A 468 3.83 -12.46 -7.81
CA TYR A 468 3.85 -11.53 -6.67
C TYR A 468 2.62 -11.73 -5.78
N LEU A 469 1.41 -11.74 -6.35
CA LEU A 469 0.17 -11.93 -5.58
C LEU A 469 0.07 -13.31 -4.91
N GLN A 470 0.56 -14.37 -5.57
CA GLN A 470 0.59 -15.72 -5.00
C GLN A 470 1.58 -15.86 -3.84
N GLN A 471 2.68 -15.10 -3.86
CA GLN A 471 3.69 -15.08 -2.80
C GLN A 471 3.38 -14.07 -1.69
N ALA A 472 2.48 -13.14 -1.97
CA ALA A 472 2.12 -12.10 -1.00
C ALA A 472 1.53 -12.70 0.27
N VAL A 473 1.90 -12.12 1.39
CA VAL A 473 1.33 -12.46 2.69
C VAL A 473 -0.16 -12.10 2.69
N PRO A 474 -1.05 -12.94 3.23
CA PRO A 474 -2.50 -12.68 3.25
C PRO A 474 -2.86 -11.33 3.86
N ASP A 475 -3.89 -10.67 3.33
CA ASP A 475 -4.31 -9.32 3.73
C ASP A 475 -4.61 -9.20 5.22
N PHE A 476 -5.15 -10.25 5.82
CA PHE A 476 -5.53 -10.24 7.24
C PHE A 476 -4.34 -10.29 8.21
N VAL A 477 -3.11 -10.56 7.77
CA VAL A 477 -1.91 -10.47 8.62
C VAL A 477 -1.05 -9.26 8.33
N ARG A 478 -1.31 -8.54 7.23
CA ARG A 478 -0.58 -7.30 6.87
C ARG A 478 -1.16 -6.08 7.59
N PRO A 479 -0.37 -4.99 7.72
CA PRO A 479 -0.90 -3.67 8.04
C PRO A 479 -2.07 -3.32 7.13
N LYS A 480 -3.14 -2.76 7.69
CA LYS A 480 -4.30 -2.37 6.90
C LYS A 480 -3.98 -1.19 6.00
N GLN A 481 -4.46 -1.26 4.76
CA GLN A 481 -4.43 -0.17 3.79
C GLN A 481 -5.86 0.13 3.32
N LEU A 482 -6.12 1.38 2.96
CA LEU A 482 -7.41 1.78 2.38
C LEU A 482 -7.63 1.15 1.01
N ILE A 483 -6.55 0.94 0.27
CA ILE A 483 -6.57 0.25 -1.02
C ILE A 483 -5.54 -0.87 -1.00
N GLU A 484 -6.01 -2.07 -1.29
CA GLU A 484 -5.21 -3.27 -1.39
C GLU A 484 -5.03 -3.67 -2.87
N HIS A 485 -3.90 -4.30 -3.18
CA HIS A 485 -3.63 -4.89 -4.50
C HIS A 485 -3.83 -3.94 -5.70
N LEU A 486 -3.50 -2.67 -5.51
CA LEU A 486 -3.47 -1.72 -6.61
C LEU A 486 -2.16 -1.86 -7.37
N HIS A 487 -2.25 -2.08 -8.69
CA HIS A 487 -1.08 -2.25 -9.54
C HIS A 487 -1.24 -1.53 -10.88
N ILE A 488 -0.11 -1.28 -11.52
CA ILE A 488 -0.03 -0.78 -12.89
C ILE A 488 0.54 -1.89 -13.76
N LEU A 489 -0.15 -2.21 -14.84
CA LEU A 489 0.26 -3.19 -15.83
C LEU A 489 0.45 -2.55 -17.21
N PRO A 490 1.46 -2.99 -18.00
CA PRO A 490 1.53 -2.66 -19.41
C PRO A 490 0.45 -3.39 -20.19
N ILE A 491 -0.06 -2.74 -21.23
CA ILE A 491 -1.00 -3.30 -22.20
C ILE A 491 -0.22 -3.53 -23.49
N THR A 492 -0.07 -4.78 -23.88
CA THR A 492 0.58 -5.15 -25.15
C THR A 492 -0.44 -5.17 -26.28
N GLU A 493 -1.57 -5.80 -26.04
CA GLU A 493 -2.66 -5.96 -27.02
C GLU A 493 -4.00 -6.14 -26.31
N VAL A 494 -5.07 -5.62 -26.89
CA VAL A 494 -6.45 -5.94 -26.50
C VAL A 494 -6.92 -7.05 -27.43
N THR A 495 -7.21 -8.22 -26.88
CA THR A 495 -7.52 -9.42 -27.67
C THR A 495 -9.01 -9.61 -27.92
N ASP A 496 -9.85 -9.30 -26.94
CA ASP A 496 -11.30 -9.43 -27.05
C ASP A 496 -12.02 -8.51 -26.06
N TRP A 497 -13.31 -8.28 -26.30
CA TRP A 497 -14.17 -7.57 -25.37
C TRP A 497 -15.61 -8.05 -25.45
N ARG A 498 -16.37 -7.90 -24.35
CA ARG A 498 -17.77 -8.30 -24.25
C ARG A 498 -18.53 -7.40 -23.31
N TRP A 499 -19.76 -7.12 -23.67
CA TRP A 499 -20.70 -6.41 -22.83
C TRP A 499 -21.78 -7.37 -22.32
N ASP A 500 -21.98 -7.43 -21.01
CA ASP A 500 -23.07 -8.17 -20.37
C ASP A 500 -24.19 -7.17 -19.98
N PRO A 501 -25.30 -7.13 -20.71
CA PRO A 501 -26.39 -6.19 -20.44
C PRO A 501 -27.18 -6.57 -19.18
N ALA A 502 -27.15 -7.82 -18.74
CA ALA A 502 -27.86 -8.28 -17.53
C ALA A 502 -27.11 -7.84 -16.26
N LEU A 503 -25.78 -7.95 -16.27
CA LEU A 503 -24.92 -7.51 -15.20
C LEU A 503 -24.45 -6.05 -15.35
N GLN A 504 -24.75 -5.42 -16.49
CA GLN A 504 -24.24 -4.10 -16.87
C GLN A 504 -22.71 -4.01 -16.67
N CYS A 505 -22.00 -5.00 -17.19
CA CYS A 505 -20.56 -5.17 -17.00
C CYS A 505 -19.83 -5.23 -18.33
N LEU A 506 -18.82 -4.38 -18.50
CA LEU A 506 -17.88 -4.44 -19.62
C LEU A 506 -16.67 -5.29 -19.18
N GLN A 507 -16.35 -6.30 -19.98
CA GLN A 507 -15.15 -7.11 -19.82
C GLN A 507 -14.28 -6.98 -21.06
N ILE A 508 -12.99 -6.76 -20.86
CA ILE A 508 -11.99 -6.62 -21.92
C ILE A 508 -10.84 -7.57 -21.59
N ASP A 509 -10.54 -8.47 -22.51
CA ASP A 509 -9.38 -9.34 -22.38
C ASP A 509 -8.17 -8.68 -23.06
N MET A 510 -7.06 -8.61 -22.34
CA MET A 510 -5.83 -7.99 -22.82
C MET A 510 -4.61 -8.86 -22.50
N GLN A 511 -3.57 -8.72 -23.30
CA GLN A 511 -2.25 -9.28 -23.03
C GLN A 511 -1.37 -8.24 -22.34
N SER A 512 -0.56 -8.70 -21.38
CA SER A 512 0.40 -7.89 -20.63
C SER A 512 1.73 -8.63 -20.53
N GLY A 513 2.64 -8.34 -21.45
CA GLY A 513 3.95 -8.97 -21.61
C GLY A 513 4.21 -9.47 -23.03
N GLU A 514 5.43 -9.91 -23.31
CA GLU A 514 5.78 -10.52 -24.59
C GLU A 514 5.13 -11.90 -24.70
N ALA A 515 4.66 -12.23 -25.90
CA ALA A 515 4.09 -13.55 -26.17
C ALA A 515 5.13 -14.66 -25.89
N THR A 516 4.78 -15.58 -25.01
CA THR A 516 5.53 -16.80 -24.71
C THR A 516 4.73 -18.00 -25.22
N ASP A 517 5.32 -19.21 -25.18
CA ASP A 517 4.65 -20.45 -25.60
C ASP A 517 3.36 -20.73 -24.79
N ASP A 518 3.20 -20.14 -23.61
CA ASP A 518 1.97 -20.16 -22.82
C ASP A 518 1.29 -18.77 -22.77
N GLU A 519 0.46 -18.51 -23.78
CA GLU A 519 -0.32 -17.26 -23.90
C GLU A 519 -1.22 -17.02 -22.68
N SER A 520 -1.62 -18.05 -21.95
CA SER A 520 -2.52 -17.94 -20.78
C SER A 520 -1.88 -17.22 -19.58
N GLU A 521 -0.55 -17.23 -19.45
CA GLU A 521 0.16 -16.57 -18.37
C GLU A 521 0.14 -15.03 -18.49
N HIS A 522 -0.05 -14.52 -19.70
CA HIS A 522 -0.04 -13.08 -19.99
C HIS A 522 -1.44 -12.47 -20.15
N LEU A 523 -2.48 -13.30 -20.07
CA LEU A 523 -3.86 -12.85 -20.21
C LEU A 523 -4.38 -12.20 -18.92
N VAL A 524 -4.98 -11.02 -19.07
CA VAL A 524 -5.64 -10.27 -17.99
C VAL A 524 -7.03 -9.88 -18.45
N THR A 525 -8.03 -10.13 -17.62
CA THR A 525 -9.40 -9.66 -17.86
C THR A 525 -9.62 -8.34 -17.10
N VAL A 526 -9.88 -7.26 -17.82
CA VAL A 526 -10.37 -5.99 -17.27
C VAL A 526 -11.87 -6.11 -17.10
N SER A 527 -12.38 -5.86 -15.89
CA SER A 527 -13.82 -6.01 -15.58
C SER A 527 -14.33 -4.77 -14.88
N LEU A 528 -15.35 -4.14 -15.44
CA LEU A 528 -15.94 -2.92 -14.92
C LEU A 528 -17.47 -2.98 -15.00
N SER A 529 -18.12 -2.90 -13.84
CA SER A 529 -19.56 -2.83 -13.73
C SER A 529 -20.05 -1.37 -13.70
N TYR A 530 -21.29 -1.16 -14.17
CA TYR A 530 -21.93 0.15 -14.10
C TYR A 530 -22.06 0.63 -12.64
N ASP A 531 -21.73 1.89 -12.41
CA ASP A 531 -21.99 2.59 -11.16
C ASP A 531 -22.75 3.90 -11.43
N ALA A 532 -23.88 4.06 -10.77
CA ALA A 532 -24.72 5.27 -10.90
C ALA A 532 -24.01 6.54 -10.37
N ALA A 533 -23.00 6.41 -9.51
CA ALA A 533 -22.18 7.54 -9.06
C ALA A 533 -21.22 8.06 -10.15
N ALA A 534 -20.89 7.21 -11.12
CA ALA A 534 -20.01 7.53 -12.24
C ALA A 534 -20.52 6.88 -13.56
N PRO A 535 -21.64 7.34 -14.11
CA PRO A 535 -22.37 6.62 -15.16
C PRO A 535 -21.63 6.50 -16.50
N GLN A 536 -20.64 7.38 -16.77
CA GLN A 536 -19.86 7.35 -18.01
C GLN A 536 -18.60 6.50 -17.95
N THR A 537 -18.32 5.86 -16.82
CA THR A 537 -17.07 5.11 -16.59
C THR A 537 -16.85 4.00 -17.62
N ILE A 538 -17.94 3.32 -18.02
CA ILE A 538 -17.89 2.24 -19.01
C ILE A 538 -17.53 2.78 -20.40
N GLU A 539 -18.15 3.88 -20.81
CA GLU A 539 -17.87 4.53 -22.09
C GLU A 539 -16.43 5.08 -22.15
N VAL A 540 -15.95 5.65 -21.05
CA VAL A 540 -14.57 6.13 -20.94
C VAL A 540 -13.60 4.96 -21.06
N LEU A 541 -13.86 3.84 -20.38
CA LEU A 541 -13.02 2.63 -20.49
C LEU A 541 -13.02 2.07 -21.92
N ALA A 542 -14.20 1.93 -22.52
CA ALA A 542 -14.31 1.44 -23.90
C ALA A 542 -13.56 2.35 -24.88
N ARG A 543 -13.72 3.66 -24.74
CA ARG A 543 -12.99 4.64 -25.56
C ARG A 543 -11.48 4.55 -25.36
N ALA A 544 -11.02 4.46 -24.12
CA ALA A 544 -9.61 4.42 -23.79
C ALA A 544 -8.90 3.15 -24.27
N MET A 545 -9.60 1.99 -24.29
CA MET A 545 -8.99 0.71 -24.60
C MET A 545 -9.29 0.17 -26.01
N LEU A 546 -10.44 0.53 -26.58
CA LEU A 546 -10.92 -0.05 -27.84
C LEU A 546 -10.75 0.89 -29.05
N THR A 547 -10.22 2.11 -28.86
CA THR A 547 -10.02 3.07 -29.94
C THR A 547 -8.62 2.87 -30.57
N PRO A 548 -8.53 2.47 -31.86
CA PRO A 548 -7.25 2.13 -32.50
C PRO A 548 -6.29 3.32 -32.66
N GLU A 549 -6.83 4.55 -32.79
CA GLU A 549 -6.06 5.77 -33.03
C GLU A 549 -5.19 6.18 -31.82
N THR A 550 -5.57 5.78 -30.62
CA THR A 550 -4.87 6.10 -29.38
C THR A 550 -4.70 4.85 -28.51
N PRO A 551 -3.81 3.92 -28.89
CA PRO A 551 -3.69 2.65 -28.19
C PRO A 551 -3.34 2.86 -26.71
N ALA A 552 -4.04 2.12 -25.85
CA ALA A 552 -3.75 2.08 -24.43
C ALA A 552 -2.37 1.43 -24.19
N ARG A 553 -1.58 2.00 -23.27
CA ARG A 553 -0.22 1.54 -22.94
C ARG A 553 -0.10 0.96 -21.56
N LEU A 554 -0.76 1.59 -20.58
CA LEU A 554 -0.71 1.20 -19.19
C LEU A 554 -2.11 1.28 -18.59
N ILE A 555 -2.41 0.39 -17.68
CA ILE A 555 -3.67 0.39 -16.91
C ILE A 555 -3.35 0.34 -15.42
N SER A 556 -4.01 1.18 -14.64
CA SER A 556 -4.00 1.09 -13.17
C SER A 556 -5.33 0.59 -12.65
N GLY A 557 -5.30 -0.26 -11.66
CA GLY A 557 -6.52 -0.79 -11.04
C GLY A 557 -6.26 -1.74 -9.89
N SER A 558 -7.33 -2.10 -9.20
CA SER A 558 -7.29 -3.14 -8.17
C SER A 558 -7.27 -4.52 -8.84
N VAL A 559 -6.29 -5.35 -8.49
CA VAL A 559 -6.09 -6.65 -9.13
C VAL A 559 -6.41 -7.78 -8.15
N ARG A 560 -7.05 -8.81 -8.65
CA ARG A 560 -7.33 -10.05 -7.94
C ARG A 560 -7.11 -11.26 -8.83
N ILE A 561 -6.86 -12.40 -8.21
CA ILE A 561 -6.82 -13.69 -8.91
C ILE A 561 -8.20 -14.32 -8.78
N GLU A 562 -8.86 -14.55 -9.89
CA GLU A 562 -10.11 -15.31 -9.97
C GLU A 562 -9.91 -16.54 -10.84
N SER A 563 -10.04 -17.70 -10.23
CA SER A 563 -9.92 -18.98 -10.98
C SER A 563 -8.61 -19.12 -11.74
N GLY A 564 -7.52 -18.63 -11.13
CA GLY A 564 -6.19 -18.67 -11.73
C GLY A 564 -5.89 -17.61 -12.77
N LYS A 565 -6.87 -16.77 -13.14
CA LYS A 565 -6.72 -15.63 -14.05
C LYS A 565 -6.59 -14.33 -13.28
N LEU A 566 -5.83 -13.40 -13.82
CA LEU A 566 -5.80 -12.05 -13.30
C LEU A 566 -7.03 -11.26 -13.77
N VAL A 567 -7.73 -10.68 -12.82
CA VAL A 567 -8.84 -9.76 -13.07
C VAL A 567 -8.48 -8.41 -12.49
N ILE A 568 -8.55 -7.37 -13.30
CA ILE A 568 -8.31 -5.99 -12.89
C ILE A 568 -9.61 -5.18 -12.94
N GLU A 569 -9.94 -4.52 -11.83
CA GLU A 569 -10.96 -3.46 -11.76
C GLU A 569 -10.25 -2.13 -12.00
N PRO A 570 -10.43 -1.50 -13.17
CA PRO A 570 -9.61 -0.39 -13.60
C PRO A 570 -10.02 0.92 -12.93
N LEU A 571 -9.05 1.82 -12.72
CA LEU A 571 -9.25 3.18 -12.22
C LEU A 571 -8.88 4.23 -13.27
N ALA A 572 -7.80 3.96 -14.00
CA ALA A 572 -7.33 4.85 -15.06
C ALA A 572 -6.54 4.08 -16.12
N VAL A 573 -6.54 4.60 -17.34
CA VAL A 573 -5.82 4.05 -18.49
C VAL A 573 -4.93 5.13 -19.08
N ALA A 574 -3.68 4.81 -19.38
CA ALA A 574 -2.72 5.73 -20.01
C ALA A 574 -2.46 5.32 -21.46
N SER A 575 -2.53 6.30 -22.36
CA SER A 575 -2.03 6.23 -23.73
C SER A 575 -0.77 7.10 -23.88
N ASP A 576 -0.17 7.15 -25.07
CA ASP A 576 0.95 8.05 -25.34
C ASP A 576 0.55 9.54 -25.26
N VAL A 577 -0.75 9.85 -25.45
CA VAL A 577 -1.27 11.21 -25.53
C VAL A 577 -1.77 11.72 -24.17
N GLN A 578 -2.51 10.89 -23.44
CA GLN A 578 -3.19 11.29 -22.21
C GLN A 578 -3.42 10.12 -21.25
N ILE A 579 -3.78 10.46 -20.01
CA ILE A 579 -4.28 9.52 -19.02
C ILE A 579 -5.76 9.76 -18.82
N TRP A 580 -6.55 8.72 -19.03
CA TRP A 580 -7.98 8.68 -18.79
C TRP A 580 -8.25 8.31 -17.32
N SER A 581 -8.88 9.21 -16.56
CA SER A 581 -9.45 8.88 -15.26
C SER A 581 -10.89 8.45 -15.43
N LEU A 582 -11.18 7.17 -15.27
CA LEU A 582 -12.44 6.56 -15.73
C LEU A 582 -13.69 7.21 -15.14
N CYS A 583 -13.67 7.62 -13.87
CA CYS A 583 -14.83 8.27 -13.23
C CYS A 583 -14.90 9.79 -13.44
N ALA A 584 -13.81 10.42 -13.91
CA ALA A 584 -13.70 11.88 -13.95
C ALA A 584 -13.75 12.47 -15.35
N ASP A 585 -13.42 11.70 -16.37
CA ASP A 585 -13.46 12.11 -17.76
C ASP A 585 -14.86 11.91 -18.35
N GLU A 586 -15.17 12.71 -19.35
CA GLU A 586 -16.44 12.68 -20.09
C GLU A 586 -16.12 12.41 -21.56
N VAL A 587 -16.86 11.50 -22.17
CA VAL A 587 -16.71 11.12 -23.59
C VAL A 587 -18.07 10.99 -24.26
N GLU A 588 -18.07 11.04 -25.59
CA GLU A 588 -19.26 10.66 -26.35
C GLU A 588 -19.56 9.17 -26.19
N PRO A 589 -20.84 8.76 -26.22
CA PRO A 589 -21.23 7.36 -26.09
C PRO A 589 -20.46 6.45 -27.04
N PHE A 590 -20.02 5.29 -26.52
CA PHE A 590 -19.37 4.27 -27.32
C PHE A 590 -20.39 3.22 -27.75
N PRO A 591 -20.45 2.81 -29.04
CA PRO A 591 -21.45 1.83 -29.53
C PRO A 591 -21.12 0.43 -28.96
N MET A 592 -21.92 -0.04 -28.00
CA MET A 592 -21.81 -1.37 -27.37
C MET A 592 -22.68 -2.40 -28.13
N GLU A 593 -22.37 -2.65 -29.40
CA GLU A 593 -23.21 -3.55 -30.24
C GLU A 593 -22.84 -5.04 -30.10
N ARG A 594 -21.68 -5.37 -29.50
CA ARG A 594 -21.21 -6.73 -29.42
C ARG A 594 -21.74 -7.44 -28.16
N GLN A 595 -22.81 -8.21 -28.33
CA GLN A 595 -23.24 -9.22 -27.37
C GLN A 595 -22.49 -10.51 -27.65
N VAL A 596 -21.89 -11.11 -26.63
CA VAL A 596 -21.21 -12.38 -26.76
C VAL A 596 -21.90 -13.41 -25.89
N ASP A 597 -21.97 -14.65 -26.37
CA ASP A 597 -22.42 -15.78 -25.59
C ASP A 597 -21.63 -15.89 -24.29
N LEU A 598 -22.36 -16.01 -23.19
CA LEU A 598 -21.81 -16.18 -21.87
C LEU A 598 -20.77 -17.31 -21.90
N GLN A 599 -19.49 -16.97 -21.65
CA GLN A 599 -18.50 -18.00 -21.35
C GLN A 599 -19.03 -18.83 -20.19
N GLN A 600 -19.27 -20.11 -20.43
CA GLN A 600 -19.64 -21.04 -19.36
C GLN A 600 -18.47 -21.10 -18.39
N CYS A 601 -18.65 -20.51 -17.19
CA CYS A 601 -17.73 -20.73 -16.10
C CYS A 601 -17.57 -22.23 -15.87
N SER A 602 -16.38 -22.72 -15.55
CA SER A 602 -16.22 -24.11 -15.19
C SER A 602 -17.15 -24.43 -14.00
N GLY A 603 -17.72 -25.64 -13.96
CA GLY A 603 -18.65 -26.02 -12.89
C GLY A 603 -18.06 -25.83 -11.48
N VAL A 604 -16.74 -26.00 -11.33
CA VAL A 604 -16.02 -25.72 -10.06
C VAL A 604 -16.11 -24.23 -9.69
N GLN A 605 -15.82 -23.34 -10.65
CA GLN A 605 -15.84 -21.91 -10.43
C GLN A 605 -17.23 -21.41 -10.05
N GLN A 606 -18.23 -21.94 -10.74
CA GLN A 606 -19.62 -21.64 -10.44
C GLN A 606 -20.00 -22.10 -9.02
N SER A 607 -19.65 -23.32 -8.63
CA SER A 607 -19.96 -23.85 -7.29
C SER A 607 -19.24 -23.08 -6.18
N LEU A 608 -18.00 -22.63 -6.40
CA LEU A 608 -17.29 -21.78 -5.45
C LEU A 608 -17.91 -20.38 -5.32
N ALA A 609 -18.32 -19.75 -6.43
CA ALA A 609 -18.99 -18.45 -6.44
C ALA A 609 -20.39 -18.53 -5.81
N GLU A 610 -21.15 -19.58 -6.09
CA GLU A 610 -22.45 -19.82 -5.47
C GLU A 610 -22.33 -20.05 -3.96
N THR A 611 -21.29 -20.77 -3.50
CA THR A 611 -21.01 -20.97 -2.07
C THR A 611 -20.69 -19.64 -1.39
N GLU A 612 -19.85 -18.80 -2.00
CA GLU A 612 -19.53 -17.49 -1.48
C GLU A 612 -20.78 -16.59 -1.40
N THR A 613 -21.59 -16.59 -2.44
CA THR A 613 -22.85 -15.84 -2.50
C THR A 613 -23.82 -16.31 -1.42
N LEU A 614 -23.93 -17.63 -1.19
CA LEU A 614 -24.76 -18.21 -0.14
C LEU A 614 -24.34 -17.71 1.24
N LEU A 615 -23.03 -17.76 1.56
CA LEU A 615 -22.51 -17.29 2.84
C LEU A 615 -22.74 -15.79 3.04
N ALA A 616 -22.54 -14.98 1.98
CA ALA A 616 -22.80 -13.55 2.02
C ALA A 616 -24.29 -13.24 2.26
N GLN A 617 -25.21 -13.97 1.61
CA GLN A 617 -26.64 -13.86 1.83
C GLN A 617 -27.02 -14.24 3.27
N TRP A 618 -26.41 -15.29 3.85
CA TRP A 618 -26.67 -15.67 5.23
C TRP A 618 -26.19 -14.63 6.23
N LEU A 619 -25.02 -14.04 6.01
CA LEU A 619 -24.53 -12.94 6.84
C LEU A 619 -25.44 -11.71 6.75
N GLN A 620 -26.05 -11.47 5.60
CA GLN A 620 -26.94 -10.34 5.37
C GLN A 620 -28.33 -10.57 5.97
N GLN A 621 -28.91 -11.75 5.79
CA GLN A 621 -30.30 -12.06 6.18
C GLN A 621 -30.41 -12.67 7.58
N GLY A 622 -29.35 -13.31 8.07
CA GLY A 622 -29.33 -14.10 9.29
C GLY A 622 -29.71 -15.57 9.05
N VAL A 623 -28.93 -16.46 9.65
CA VAL A 623 -29.12 -17.91 9.52
C VAL A 623 -30.49 -18.36 10.13
N ARG A 624 -30.99 -17.68 11.18
CA ARG A 624 -32.28 -17.98 11.81
C ARG A 624 -33.48 -17.76 10.89
N HIS A 625 -33.33 -16.94 9.87
CA HIS A 625 -34.39 -16.59 8.92
C HIS A 625 -34.42 -17.48 7.70
N GLN A 626 -33.52 -18.48 7.63
CA GLN A 626 -33.44 -19.38 6.49
C GLN A 626 -34.46 -20.50 6.56
N GLY A 627 -35.19 -20.72 5.45
CA GLY A 627 -36.22 -21.75 5.33
C GLY A 627 -35.66 -23.13 4.92
N ALA A 628 -36.58 -24.11 4.76
CA ALA A 628 -36.21 -25.47 4.38
C ALA A 628 -35.46 -25.61 3.06
N ARG A 629 -35.71 -24.73 2.08
CA ARG A 629 -34.97 -24.67 0.79
C ARG A 629 -33.48 -24.43 0.96
N MET A 630 -33.08 -23.88 2.07
CA MET A 630 -31.69 -23.65 2.39
C MET A 630 -30.89 -24.95 2.51
N VAL A 631 -31.50 -25.96 3.22
CA VAL A 631 -30.86 -27.26 3.41
C VAL A 631 -30.59 -27.93 2.05
N GLU A 632 -31.58 -27.95 1.17
CA GLU A 632 -31.50 -28.50 -0.17
C GLU A 632 -30.39 -27.81 -0.99
N ARG A 633 -30.30 -26.47 -0.91
CA ARG A 633 -29.26 -25.71 -1.61
C ARG A 633 -27.86 -26.02 -1.09
N VAL A 634 -27.68 -26.16 0.23
CA VAL A 634 -26.40 -26.54 0.84
C VAL A 634 -25.98 -27.93 0.42
N GLU A 635 -26.92 -28.90 0.43
CA GLU A 635 -26.66 -30.28 0.01
C GLU A 635 -26.25 -30.33 -1.45
N THR A 636 -26.97 -29.62 -2.35
CA THR A 636 -26.61 -29.53 -3.79
C THR A 636 -25.20 -28.95 -4.00
N LEU A 637 -24.85 -27.89 -3.27
CA LEU A 637 -23.51 -27.30 -3.36
C LEU A 637 -22.42 -28.23 -2.79
N ALA A 638 -22.71 -28.91 -1.70
CA ALA A 638 -21.79 -29.87 -1.10
C ALA A 638 -21.52 -31.04 -2.04
N GLU A 639 -22.55 -31.61 -2.69
CA GLU A 639 -22.42 -32.66 -3.71
C GLU A 639 -21.61 -32.17 -4.92
N ALA A 640 -21.89 -30.97 -5.42
CA ALA A 640 -21.14 -30.37 -6.53
C ALA A 640 -19.65 -30.21 -6.18
N LEU A 641 -19.32 -29.66 -5.01
CA LEU A 641 -17.93 -29.51 -4.56
C LEU A 641 -17.22 -30.85 -4.36
N ASN A 642 -17.94 -31.88 -3.87
CA ASN A 642 -17.42 -33.22 -3.74
C ASN A 642 -17.07 -33.84 -5.09
N SER A 643 -17.92 -33.64 -6.10
CA SER A 643 -17.68 -34.15 -7.47
C SER A 643 -16.42 -33.56 -8.10
N PHE A 644 -16.00 -32.36 -7.65
CA PHE A 644 -14.77 -31.68 -8.05
C PHE A 644 -13.56 -32.00 -7.16
N GLY A 645 -13.68 -32.96 -6.22
CA GLY A 645 -12.60 -33.37 -5.33
C GLY A 645 -12.36 -32.43 -4.13
N LEU A 646 -13.25 -31.47 -3.89
CA LEU A 646 -13.17 -30.57 -2.72
C LEU A 646 -13.87 -31.18 -1.50
N THR A 647 -13.48 -32.41 -1.16
CA THR A 647 -14.15 -33.27 -0.16
C THR A 647 -14.24 -32.65 1.22
N GLN A 648 -13.18 -31.95 1.67
CA GLN A 648 -13.16 -31.31 2.98
C GLN A 648 -14.17 -30.16 3.07
N LEU A 649 -14.21 -29.31 2.04
CA LEU A 649 -15.14 -28.17 1.96
C LEU A 649 -16.59 -28.68 1.87
N SER A 650 -16.82 -29.71 1.06
CA SER A 650 -18.08 -30.41 0.94
C SER A 650 -18.55 -30.97 2.28
N GLY A 651 -17.69 -31.68 3.03
CA GLY A 651 -18.01 -32.23 4.33
C GLY A 651 -18.44 -31.15 5.34
N TRP A 652 -17.72 -30.06 5.41
CA TRP A 652 -18.08 -28.95 6.30
C TRP A 652 -19.40 -28.27 5.92
N LEU A 653 -19.69 -28.14 4.62
CA LEU A 653 -20.99 -27.62 4.18
C LEU A 653 -22.13 -28.56 4.55
N SER A 654 -21.97 -29.87 4.36
CA SER A 654 -22.99 -30.87 4.70
C SER A 654 -23.33 -30.92 6.20
N GLU A 655 -22.40 -30.53 7.08
CA GLU A 655 -22.60 -30.46 8.53
C GLU A 655 -23.39 -29.19 8.96
N LEU A 656 -23.41 -28.13 8.14
CA LEU A 656 -24.02 -26.84 8.52
C LEU A 656 -25.50 -26.94 8.92
N PRO A 657 -26.36 -27.70 8.23
CA PRO A 657 -27.79 -27.84 8.65
C PRO A 657 -27.96 -28.41 10.05
N ALA A 658 -27.06 -29.31 10.47
CA ALA A 658 -27.07 -29.86 11.83
C ALA A 658 -26.63 -28.84 12.87
N HIS A 659 -25.56 -28.07 12.58
CA HIS A 659 -25.06 -26.99 13.43
C HIS A 659 -26.10 -25.85 13.60
N ILE A 660 -26.84 -25.51 12.55
CA ILE A 660 -27.89 -24.47 12.59
C ILE A 660 -29.03 -24.90 13.53
N ARG A 661 -29.36 -26.21 13.56
CA ARG A 661 -30.42 -26.75 14.44
C ARG A 661 -29.93 -26.98 15.87
N SER A 662 -28.61 -27.08 16.07
CA SER A 662 -28.02 -27.24 17.39
C SER A 662 -28.09 -25.95 18.21
N SER A 663 -28.06 -26.04 19.53
CA SER A 663 -27.93 -24.88 20.43
C SER A 663 -26.50 -24.34 20.51
N ASN A 664 -25.50 -24.99 19.87
CA ASN A 664 -24.11 -24.57 19.89
C ASN A 664 -23.78 -23.61 18.73
N HIS A 665 -24.31 -22.40 18.88
CA HIS A 665 -24.11 -21.36 17.84
C HIS A 665 -22.67 -20.86 17.70
N SER A 666 -21.82 -21.02 18.73
CA SER A 666 -20.40 -20.61 18.63
C SER A 666 -19.63 -21.48 17.66
N GLU A 667 -19.87 -22.79 17.66
CA GLU A 667 -19.28 -23.74 16.73
C GLU A 667 -19.73 -23.47 15.29
N LEU A 668 -21.01 -23.12 15.10
CA LEU A 668 -21.54 -22.72 13.80
C LEU A 668 -20.76 -21.54 13.22
N VAL A 669 -20.54 -20.46 14.01
CA VAL A 669 -19.80 -19.26 13.55
C VAL A 669 -18.38 -19.63 13.17
N GLN A 670 -17.67 -20.40 13.98
CA GLN A 670 -16.31 -20.86 13.66
C GLN A 670 -16.29 -21.68 12.37
N ARG A 671 -17.25 -22.56 12.16
CA ARG A 671 -17.36 -23.38 10.94
C ARG A 671 -17.60 -22.54 9.70
N LEU A 672 -18.52 -21.58 9.75
CA LEU A 672 -18.79 -20.65 8.65
C LEU A 672 -17.56 -19.83 8.27
N MET A 673 -16.81 -19.33 9.26
CA MET A 673 -15.56 -18.59 9.01
C MET A 673 -14.49 -19.48 8.38
N MET A 674 -14.35 -20.72 8.84
CA MET A 674 -13.37 -21.67 8.32
C MET A 674 -13.71 -22.08 6.87
N ILE A 675 -14.99 -22.32 6.57
CA ILE A 675 -15.44 -22.60 5.19
C ILE A 675 -15.06 -21.42 4.28
N TYR A 676 -15.37 -20.20 4.67
CA TYR A 676 -15.07 -19.04 3.86
C TYR A 676 -13.55 -18.81 3.64
N GLN A 677 -12.74 -18.93 4.70
CA GLN A 677 -11.29 -18.81 4.58
C GLN A 677 -10.69 -19.89 3.64
N THR A 678 -11.18 -21.12 3.73
CA THR A 678 -10.75 -22.21 2.85
C THR A 678 -11.18 -21.94 1.40
N LEU A 679 -12.39 -21.44 1.21
CA LEU A 679 -12.90 -21.05 -0.12
C LEU A 679 -11.99 -19.98 -0.76
N LEU A 680 -11.59 -18.96 -0.01
CA LEU A 680 -10.64 -17.94 -0.50
C LEU A 680 -9.29 -18.54 -0.90
N LEU A 681 -8.75 -19.47 -0.11
CA LEU A 681 -7.50 -20.16 -0.42
C LEU A 681 -7.61 -21.00 -1.70
N VAL A 682 -8.73 -21.70 -1.89
CA VAL A 682 -8.99 -22.51 -3.10
C VAL A 682 -9.13 -21.61 -4.33
N LYS A 683 -9.87 -20.52 -4.24
CA LYS A 683 -10.02 -19.53 -5.34
C LYS A 683 -8.68 -18.94 -5.77
N ASN A 684 -7.79 -18.64 -4.82
CA ASN A 684 -6.50 -18.00 -5.09
C ASN A 684 -5.42 -18.98 -5.59
N ARG A 685 -5.52 -20.27 -5.29
CA ARG A 685 -4.49 -21.27 -5.61
C ARG A 685 -4.77 -22.12 -6.86
N ARG A 686 -6.01 -22.19 -7.34
CA ARG A 686 -6.31 -22.94 -8.57
C ARG A 686 -5.93 -22.09 -9.79
N SER A 687 -4.71 -22.29 -10.25
CA SER A 687 -4.24 -21.92 -11.59
C SER A 687 -4.58 -23.02 -12.57
#